data_70eb66e54db3cfd0ecb79362fd628b76
#
_entry.id   70eb66e54db3cfd0ecb79362fd628b76
#
_cell.length_a   1.000
_cell.length_b   1.000
_cell.length_c   1.000
_cell.angle_alpha   90.00
_cell.angle_beta   90.00
_cell.angle_gamma   90.00
#
_symmetry.space_group_name_H-M   'P 1'
#
loop_
_entity.id
_entity.type
_entity.pdbx_description
1 polymer ?
#
loop_
_entity_poly.entity_id
_entity_poly.type
_entity_poly.pdbx_seq_one_letter_code
_entity_poly.pdbx_strand_id
1 'polypeptide(L)'
;MAHATHASITFDEGPHLAIGYATLRTGDFRLQPVHIHPPLANVLAAAPLLLQSDLPDPRAVDGWEIASLSAITDAVVWQYPHPARMATAGRVPMLLLSVLLGALIYRWAKDLGGWRAGLLALTLFTFDPNCIAHGSLITTDMPAVFFMVATMYAASGEWRMASGEWRMANGKWRMANGEWRMAAVGVLLGVAQLAKVSALMLVPVVGVLLLIQGLANEELRITNCESRITNHASRITIHVLRTWAVVFGIAALVVWAGYGFEISAVPGGPFPLPAGTHARIFQSLREHYELGHPTFLMGRVSNHGWWWYFPVAFVLKTPLPILFLGFWAVLRLMLECWNAGMLKRLNVKAFERANVQTLACRTLPGLSLFLFPVLYALSSLFSTVNIGYRHLLPLLPFLYVGLGVWSTKYGVGSRNGEWQMANDKWQMTNGELRITHHASRITHHASRIPPYSLLLTPYSLLLTSYSLLLLWLIIGTLAVSPHFLTFFNEIAGGARGGYRYLVDSNLDWGQNLWDLRAWMDAHGEDHVYYAHYSPARLDVYGINADFLPPDPRAVAFAPWNPAPGLYAIGATVLQGPYAPDVNTYAWFRGREPLTRLGNALWLYRVPPRETPTWAVLCAGVSFSSDTVAQRLGGGDLRVLWPDCAHTSVYPPGQQPGVLIASPDTAVPPRAEVDVTLRSAGGETESVVYRLSGSAPTPETPLSAVEVDGPLDFLGYTLHAETVTPGDAILLETYWRVRDVPGRPLSLLAHLLGPDGSAVAVGDGLGFPIEQWQPGDVIVQRHSLAVPVDARPGTYTVITGAYWLDTMERWTITDATGQTGDTIRLYRFERRE
;
A
#
# COMPACT_ATOMS: atom_id res chain seq x y z
N MET A 1 20.60 -1.91 -12.39
CA MET A 1 20.54 -2.47 -13.76
C MET A 1 19.61 -3.67 -13.84
N ALA A 2 19.77 -4.76 -13.06
CA ALA A 2 18.89 -5.93 -13.14
C ALA A 2 17.38 -5.59 -13.09
N HIS A 3 16.93 -4.79 -12.11
CA HIS A 3 15.55 -4.35 -12.05
C HIS A 3 15.15 -3.48 -13.25
N ALA A 4 16.00 -2.54 -13.65
CA ALA A 4 15.70 -1.62 -14.74
C ALA A 4 15.56 -2.29 -16.12
N THR A 5 16.17 -3.45 -16.32
CA THR A 5 16.08 -4.21 -17.59
C THR A 5 15.04 -5.32 -17.53
N HIS A 6 14.67 -5.79 -16.34
CA HIS A 6 13.71 -6.87 -16.14
C HIS A 6 12.25 -6.38 -16.06
N ALA A 7 12.02 -5.24 -15.38
CA ALA A 7 10.67 -4.69 -15.23
C ALA A 7 10.08 -4.25 -16.58
N SER A 8 8.85 -4.65 -16.88
CA SER A 8 8.04 -4.04 -17.93
C SER A 8 7.78 -2.56 -17.63
N ILE A 9 7.22 -1.82 -18.58
CA ILE A 9 6.88 -0.41 -18.39
C ILE A 9 5.80 -0.31 -17.31
N THR A 10 6.10 0.43 -16.25
CA THR A 10 5.18 0.65 -15.15
C THR A 10 4.15 1.75 -15.48
N PHE A 11 3.11 1.87 -14.65
CA PHE A 11 1.97 2.78 -14.85
C PHE A 11 2.40 4.21 -15.22
N ASP A 12 3.33 4.81 -14.47
CA ASP A 12 3.74 6.21 -14.66
C ASP A 12 4.78 6.40 -15.77
N GLU A 13 5.56 5.39 -16.15
CA GLU A 13 6.73 5.55 -17.03
C GLU A 13 6.37 5.97 -18.46
N GLY A 14 5.30 5.40 -19.01
CA GLY A 14 4.83 5.77 -20.35
C GLY A 14 4.46 7.25 -20.46
N PRO A 15 3.57 7.77 -19.60
CA PRO A 15 3.23 9.20 -19.53
C PRO A 15 4.45 10.09 -19.33
N HIS A 16 5.37 9.78 -18.41
CA HIS A 16 6.57 10.57 -18.19
C HIS A 16 7.45 10.70 -19.45
N LEU A 17 7.66 9.60 -20.18
CA LEU A 17 8.41 9.60 -21.43
C LEU A 17 7.71 10.45 -22.50
N ALA A 18 6.40 10.26 -22.68
CA ALA A 18 5.62 10.97 -23.68
C ALA A 18 5.60 12.48 -23.46
N ILE A 19 5.34 12.91 -22.21
CA ILE A 19 5.35 14.32 -21.81
C ILE A 19 6.73 14.94 -22.01
N GLY A 20 7.77 14.24 -21.53
CA GLY A 20 9.14 14.74 -21.64
C GLY A 20 9.59 14.89 -23.09
N TYR A 21 9.28 13.91 -23.93
CA TYR A 21 9.57 13.97 -25.36
C TYR A 21 8.81 15.10 -26.06
N ALA A 22 7.50 15.22 -25.77
CA ALA A 22 6.69 16.29 -26.33
C ALA A 22 7.23 17.67 -25.92
N THR A 23 7.55 17.87 -24.65
CA THR A 23 8.15 19.12 -24.14
C THR A 23 9.48 19.43 -24.80
N LEU A 24 10.38 18.44 -24.95
CA LEU A 24 11.70 18.65 -25.58
C LEU A 24 11.61 18.96 -27.08
N ARG A 25 10.64 18.36 -27.78
CA ARG A 25 10.47 18.56 -29.23
C ARG A 25 9.75 19.84 -29.58
N THR A 26 8.80 20.27 -28.74
CA THR A 26 7.90 21.37 -29.07
C THR A 26 8.17 22.65 -28.28
N GLY A 27 8.83 22.54 -27.12
CA GLY A 27 8.93 23.63 -26.14
C GLY A 27 7.61 23.94 -25.42
N ASP A 28 6.59 23.11 -25.58
CA ASP A 28 5.24 23.31 -25.02
C ASP A 28 5.05 22.48 -23.74
N PHE A 29 4.46 23.09 -22.72
CA PHE A 29 4.25 22.49 -21.40
C PHE A 29 2.77 22.10 -21.14
N ARG A 30 1.89 22.11 -22.19
CA ARG A 30 0.45 21.86 -22.06
C ARG A 30 0.09 20.51 -21.37
N LEU A 31 0.95 19.50 -21.51
CA LEU A 31 0.72 18.18 -20.93
C LEU A 31 1.16 18.08 -19.45
N GLN A 32 1.96 19.01 -18.93
CA GLN A 32 2.48 18.95 -17.56
C GLN A 32 1.36 19.02 -16.48
N PRO A 33 0.38 19.94 -16.57
CA PRO A 33 -0.71 20.00 -15.61
C PRO A 33 -1.60 18.77 -15.64
N VAL A 34 -1.74 18.09 -16.79
CA VAL A 34 -2.56 16.89 -16.93
C VAL A 34 -2.00 15.74 -16.09
N HIS A 35 -0.66 15.62 -16.01
CA HIS A 35 0.01 14.60 -15.19
C HIS A 35 0.40 15.10 -13.79
N ILE A 36 0.08 16.34 -13.43
CA ILE A 36 0.26 16.93 -12.09
C ILE A 36 1.73 16.98 -11.63
N HIS A 37 2.70 16.95 -12.55
CA HIS A 37 4.12 16.93 -12.22
C HIS A 37 4.90 18.04 -12.93
N PRO A 38 5.90 18.66 -12.23
CA PRO A 38 6.85 19.58 -12.86
C PRO A 38 7.74 18.86 -13.90
N PRO A 39 8.38 19.62 -14.85
CA PRO A 39 8.96 19.05 -16.07
C PRO A 39 10.27 18.27 -15.92
N LEU A 40 11.03 18.47 -14.84
CA LEU A 40 12.43 18.00 -14.76
C LEU A 40 12.58 16.49 -14.96
N ALA A 41 11.79 15.70 -14.24
CA ALA A 41 11.87 14.24 -14.34
C ALA A 41 11.52 13.75 -15.75
N ASN A 42 10.45 14.33 -16.34
CA ASN A 42 9.98 14.01 -17.67
C ASN A 42 11.05 14.30 -18.72
N VAL A 43 11.61 15.50 -18.66
CA VAL A 43 12.64 15.97 -19.61
C VAL A 43 13.92 15.13 -19.49
N LEU A 44 14.37 14.82 -18.26
CA LEU A 44 15.54 13.98 -18.05
C LEU A 44 15.34 12.56 -18.60
N ALA A 45 14.18 11.95 -18.32
CA ALA A 45 13.87 10.60 -18.81
C ALA A 45 13.75 10.54 -20.34
N ALA A 46 13.19 11.58 -20.95
CA ALA A 46 12.97 11.62 -22.39
C ALA A 46 14.18 12.12 -23.20
N ALA A 47 15.20 12.71 -22.57
CA ALA A 47 16.37 13.22 -23.27
C ALA A 47 17.06 12.19 -24.19
N PRO A 48 17.23 10.90 -23.81
CA PRO A 48 17.76 9.89 -24.71
C PRO A 48 16.92 9.63 -25.97
N LEU A 49 15.61 9.90 -25.92
CA LEU A 49 14.69 9.70 -27.04
C LEU A 49 14.93 10.69 -28.18
N LEU A 50 15.57 11.83 -27.92
CA LEU A 50 15.94 12.79 -28.97
C LEU A 50 16.95 12.22 -29.98
N LEU A 51 17.65 11.13 -29.62
CA LEU A 51 18.57 10.42 -30.51
C LEU A 51 17.83 9.48 -31.47
N GLN A 52 16.53 9.32 -31.33
CA GLN A 52 15.67 8.48 -32.17
C GLN A 52 14.99 9.35 -33.22
N SER A 53 15.24 9.05 -34.51
CA SER A 53 14.76 9.85 -35.65
C SER A 53 13.35 9.48 -36.11
N ASP A 54 12.84 8.32 -35.71
CA ASP A 54 11.63 7.70 -36.19
C ASP A 54 10.40 7.93 -35.28
N LEU A 55 10.58 8.69 -34.21
CA LEU A 55 9.46 9.08 -33.35
C LEU A 55 8.60 10.18 -34.00
N PRO A 56 7.27 10.14 -33.84
CA PRO A 56 6.36 11.10 -34.44
C PRO A 56 6.57 12.51 -33.86
N ASP A 57 6.28 13.54 -34.67
CA ASP A 57 6.16 14.89 -34.12
C ASP A 57 4.89 14.95 -33.23
N PRO A 58 5.01 15.30 -31.96
CA PRO A 58 3.85 15.37 -31.06
C PRO A 58 2.71 16.23 -31.58
N ARG A 59 3.01 17.30 -32.33
CA ARG A 59 2.00 18.20 -32.93
C ARG A 59 1.16 17.55 -34.01
N ALA A 60 1.68 16.47 -34.63
CA ALA A 60 0.97 15.70 -35.68
C ALA A 60 0.09 14.59 -35.09
N VAL A 61 0.12 14.37 -33.79
CA VAL A 61 -0.66 13.33 -33.13
C VAL A 61 -2.09 13.84 -32.89
N ASP A 62 -3.09 13.06 -33.31
CA ASP A 62 -4.49 13.33 -32.98
C ASP A 62 -4.66 13.43 -31.47
N GLY A 63 -5.27 14.54 -31.00
CA GLY A 63 -5.40 14.84 -29.57
C GLY A 63 -4.35 15.81 -29.01
N TRP A 64 -3.36 16.26 -29.78
CA TRP A 64 -2.41 17.28 -29.35
C TRP A 64 -3.08 18.56 -28.89
N GLU A 65 -4.05 19.07 -29.68
CA GLU A 65 -4.73 20.34 -29.39
C GLU A 65 -5.54 20.32 -28.10
N ILE A 66 -6.07 19.17 -27.73
CA ILE A 66 -6.83 18.98 -26.48
C ILE A 66 -5.97 18.46 -25.33
N ALA A 67 -4.64 18.41 -25.50
CA ALA A 67 -3.69 17.89 -24.52
C ALA A 67 -4.02 16.46 -24.05
N SER A 68 -4.43 15.57 -24.99
CA SER A 68 -4.74 14.18 -24.67
C SER A 68 -3.46 13.39 -24.37
N LEU A 69 -3.17 13.21 -23.07
CA LEU A 69 -1.99 12.48 -22.61
C LEU A 69 -2.00 11.03 -23.07
N SER A 70 -3.17 10.38 -23.10
CA SER A 70 -3.30 9.00 -23.54
C SER A 70 -2.93 8.83 -25.03
N ALA A 71 -3.43 9.72 -25.90
CA ALA A 71 -3.13 9.68 -27.31
C ALA A 71 -1.63 9.92 -27.61
N ILE A 72 -1.03 10.90 -26.92
CA ILE A 72 0.40 11.18 -27.07
C ILE A 72 1.25 10.02 -26.53
N THR A 73 0.87 9.43 -25.41
CA THR A 73 1.57 8.25 -24.85
C THR A 73 1.45 7.04 -25.78
N ASP A 74 0.26 6.81 -26.36
CA ASP A 74 0.09 5.73 -27.31
C ASP A 74 0.99 5.92 -28.54
N ALA A 75 0.95 7.09 -29.17
CA ALA A 75 1.74 7.38 -30.37
C ALA A 75 3.27 7.36 -30.13
N VAL A 76 3.74 7.92 -29.03
CA VAL A 76 5.19 8.07 -28.77
C VAL A 76 5.79 6.81 -28.17
N VAL A 77 5.07 6.12 -27.28
CA VAL A 77 5.62 4.99 -26.51
C VAL A 77 5.14 3.66 -27.06
N TRP A 78 3.81 3.47 -27.18
CA TRP A 78 3.26 2.14 -27.43
C TRP A 78 3.23 1.73 -28.89
N GLN A 79 3.14 2.68 -29.83
CA GLN A 79 3.22 2.40 -31.26
C GLN A 79 4.67 2.30 -31.76
N TYR A 80 5.67 2.63 -30.89
CA TYR A 80 7.07 2.48 -31.22
C TYR A 80 7.48 0.99 -31.27
N PRO A 81 8.34 0.56 -32.22
CA PRO A 81 8.67 -0.87 -32.41
C PRO A 81 9.32 -1.56 -31.19
N HIS A 82 9.96 -0.78 -30.31
CA HIS A 82 10.69 -1.31 -29.16
C HIS A 82 10.47 -0.50 -27.87
N PRO A 83 9.24 -0.45 -27.31
CA PRO A 83 8.93 0.37 -26.14
C PRO A 83 9.79 0.02 -24.92
N ALA A 84 10.10 -1.27 -24.71
CA ALA A 84 10.96 -1.71 -23.60
C ALA A 84 12.39 -1.15 -23.67
N ARG A 85 12.97 -1.00 -24.89
CA ARG A 85 14.27 -0.36 -25.07
C ARG A 85 14.18 1.14 -24.80
N MET A 86 13.09 1.77 -25.20
CA MET A 86 12.81 3.18 -24.92
C MET A 86 12.74 3.43 -23.41
N ALA A 87 11.97 2.61 -22.68
CA ALA A 87 11.89 2.70 -21.22
C ALA A 87 13.26 2.47 -20.55
N THR A 88 14.02 1.49 -21.01
CA THR A 88 15.39 1.23 -20.50
C THR A 88 16.30 2.44 -20.72
N ALA A 89 16.25 3.08 -21.89
CA ALA A 89 17.01 4.30 -22.15
C ALA A 89 16.59 5.46 -21.22
N GLY A 90 15.29 5.65 -21.01
CA GLY A 90 14.75 6.65 -20.10
C GLY A 90 15.06 6.39 -18.62
N ARG A 91 15.30 5.14 -18.22
CA ARG A 91 15.71 4.76 -16.85
C ARG A 91 17.17 5.10 -16.55
N VAL A 92 18.04 5.27 -17.58
CA VAL A 92 19.45 5.57 -17.38
C VAL A 92 19.67 6.89 -16.61
N PRO A 93 19.05 8.03 -16.95
CA PRO A 93 19.17 9.26 -16.17
C PRO A 93 18.74 9.08 -14.70
N MET A 94 17.70 8.28 -14.42
CA MET A 94 17.26 8.01 -13.05
C MET A 94 18.28 7.20 -12.27
N LEU A 95 18.90 6.19 -12.89
CA LEU A 95 20.01 5.42 -12.31
C LEU A 95 21.23 6.31 -12.02
N LEU A 96 21.59 7.21 -12.92
CA LEU A 96 22.70 8.14 -12.70
C LEU A 96 22.42 9.07 -11.51
N LEU A 97 21.21 9.60 -11.40
CA LEU A 97 20.81 10.41 -10.24
C LEU A 97 20.86 9.61 -8.93
N SER A 98 20.48 8.33 -8.97
CA SER A 98 20.58 7.44 -7.81
C SER A 98 22.03 7.21 -7.36
N VAL A 99 22.96 7.03 -8.32
CA VAL A 99 24.40 6.92 -8.02
C VAL A 99 24.94 8.23 -7.44
N LEU A 100 24.56 9.37 -8.02
CA LEU A 100 24.96 10.70 -7.52
C LEU A 100 24.39 10.96 -6.11
N LEU A 101 23.16 10.51 -5.85
CA LEU A 101 22.56 10.58 -4.51
C LEU A 101 23.36 9.74 -3.50
N GLY A 102 23.77 8.52 -3.86
CA GLY A 102 24.64 7.70 -3.02
C GLY A 102 25.97 8.38 -2.71
N ALA A 103 26.60 9.00 -3.72
CA ALA A 103 27.84 9.78 -3.54
C ALA A 103 27.62 10.99 -2.59
N LEU A 104 26.48 11.66 -2.72
CA LEU A 104 26.10 12.79 -1.87
C LEU A 104 25.86 12.36 -0.44
N ILE A 105 25.15 11.25 -0.21
CA ILE A 105 24.91 10.65 1.12
C ILE A 105 26.25 10.29 1.78
N TYR A 106 27.14 9.60 1.04
CA TYR A 106 28.49 9.30 1.52
C TYR A 106 29.23 10.56 1.91
N ARG A 107 29.23 11.58 1.05
CA ARG A 107 29.95 12.84 1.26
C ARG A 107 29.43 13.57 2.50
N TRP A 108 28.12 13.73 2.62
CA TRP A 108 27.52 14.43 3.75
C TRP A 108 27.78 13.71 5.07
N ALA A 109 27.56 12.41 5.14
CA ALA A 109 27.84 11.62 6.33
C ALA A 109 29.33 11.64 6.69
N LYS A 110 30.24 11.60 5.67
CA LYS A 110 31.69 11.74 5.87
C LYS A 110 32.06 13.11 6.45
N ASP A 111 31.47 14.19 5.97
CA ASP A 111 31.77 15.54 6.45
C ASP A 111 31.33 15.72 7.91
N LEU A 112 30.24 15.05 8.34
CA LEU A 112 29.72 15.10 9.69
C LEU A 112 30.37 14.11 10.68
N GLY A 113 30.71 12.89 10.24
CA GLY A 113 31.12 11.78 11.10
C GLY A 113 32.34 10.99 10.65
N GLY A 114 33.04 11.47 9.59
CA GLY A 114 34.22 10.81 9.04
C GLY A 114 33.89 9.68 8.06
N TRP A 115 34.92 9.08 7.45
CA TRP A 115 34.78 8.13 6.34
C TRP A 115 33.96 6.87 6.71
N ARG A 116 34.02 6.43 7.97
CA ARG A 116 33.23 5.27 8.46
C ARG A 116 31.73 5.58 8.46
N ALA A 117 31.34 6.79 8.90
CA ALA A 117 29.97 7.26 8.82
C ALA A 117 29.47 7.30 7.37
N GLY A 118 30.33 7.80 6.46
CA GLY A 118 30.05 7.83 5.04
C GLY A 118 29.82 6.44 4.44
N LEU A 119 30.69 5.47 4.75
CA LEU A 119 30.54 4.10 4.27
C LEU A 119 29.28 3.43 4.77
N LEU A 120 28.96 3.57 6.07
CA LEU A 120 27.74 2.99 6.61
C LEU A 120 26.49 3.60 5.95
N ALA A 121 26.42 4.92 5.85
CA ALA A 121 25.30 5.61 5.21
C ALA A 121 25.12 5.17 3.75
N LEU A 122 26.23 5.05 3.00
CA LEU A 122 26.20 4.54 1.62
C LEU A 122 25.73 3.09 1.55
N THR A 123 26.19 2.22 2.46
CA THR A 123 25.76 0.81 2.51
C THR A 123 24.28 0.68 2.78
N LEU A 124 23.74 1.46 3.75
CA LEU A 124 22.30 1.47 4.05
C LEU A 124 21.48 1.90 2.83
N PHE A 125 21.90 2.94 2.12
CA PHE A 125 21.25 3.41 0.90
C PHE A 125 21.33 2.39 -0.23
N THR A 126 22.51 1.82 -0.48
CA THR A 126 22.78 0.93 -1.62
C THR A 126 22.03 -0.40 -1.49
N PHE A 127 21.85 -0.88 -0.27
CA PHE A 127 21.15 -2.13 0.02
C PHE A 127 19.74 -1.93 0.58
N ASP A 128 19.12 -0.75 0.40
CA ASP A 128 17.69 -0.61 0.60
C ASP A 128 16.95 -0.97 -0.69
N PRO A 129 16.13 -2.05 -0.69
CA PRO A 129 15.44 -2.51 -1.90
C PRO A 129 14.44 -1.48 -2.44
N ASN A 130 13.85 -0.62 -1.61
CA ASN A 130 12.96 0.44 -2.07
C ASN A 130 13.73 1.53 -2.82
N CYS A 131 14.94 1.90 -2.34
CA CYS A 131 15.81 2.83 -3.03
C CYS A 131 16.26 2.27 -4.40
N ILE A 132 16.55 0.96 -4.47
CA ILE A 132 16.92 0.29 -5.73
C ILE A 132 15.72 0.29 -6.69
N ALA A 133 14.51 -0.08 -6.22
CA ALA A 133 13.32 -0.14 -7.04
C ALA A 133 13.00 1.23 -7.66
N HIS A 134 12.74 2.23 -6.83
CA HIS A 134 12.34 3.57 -7.29
C HIS A 134 13.48 4.34 -7.95
N GLY A 135 14.73 4.03 -7.61
CA GLY A 135 15.92 4.61 -8.25
C GLY A 135 16.17 4.14 -9.66
N SER A 136 15.48 3.12 -10.13
CA SER A 136 15.64 2.51 -11.45
C SER A 136 14.42 2.66 -12.35
N LEU A 137 13.33 3.30 -11.89
CA LEU A 137 12.12 3.56 -12.66
C LEU A 137 12.00 5.04 -13.01
N ILE A 138 11.29 5.33 -14.10
CA ILE A 138 11.06 6.70 -14.56
C ILE A 138 9.93 7.31 -13.72
N THR A 139 10.31 8.01 -12.66
CA THR A 139 9.40 8.71 -11.77
C THR A 139 9.97 10.06 -11.32
N THR A 140 9.14 10.91 -10.76
CA THR A 140 9.58 12.16 -10.16
C THR A 140 10.33 11.99 -8.84
N ASP A 141 10.30 10.80 -8.24
CA ASP A 141 10.77 10.56 -6.89
C ASP A 141 12.29 10.73 -6.77
N MET A 142 13.08 10.04 -7.61
CA MET A 142 14.53 10.09 -7.50
C MET A 142 15.13 11.46 -7.82
N PRO A 143 14.70 12.16 -8.88
CA PRO A 143 15.09 13.55 -9.09
C PRO A 143 14.76 14.45 -7.90
N ALA A 144 13.55 14.34 -7.35
CA ALA A 144 13.13 15.12 -6.19
C ALA A 144 14.02 14.85 -4.96
N VAL A 145 14.23 13.58 -4.61
CA VAL A 145 15.08 13.19 -3.48
C VAL A 145 16.50 13.73 -3.63
N PHE A 146 17.08 13.56 -4.83
CA PHE A 146 18.45 14.06 -5.08
C PHE A 146 18.55 15.57 -4.87
N PHE A 147 17.67 16.36 -5.48
CA PHE A 147 17.77 17.82 -5.38
C PHE A 147 17.33 18.36 -4.02
N MET A 148 16.40 17.69 -3.32
CA MET A 148 16.06 18.03 -1.92
C MET A 148 17.26 17.82 -1.00
N VAL A 149 17.93 16.68 -1.09
CA VAL A 149 19.11 16.37 -0.28
C VAL A 149 20.29 17.29 -0.63
N ALA A 150 20.51 17.57 -1.91
CA ALA A 150 21.55 18.49 -2.37
C ALA A 150 21.31 19.91 -1.86
N THR A 151 20.05 20.39 -1.87
CA THR A 151 19.67 21.69 -1.32
C THR A 151 19.96 21.76 0.18
N MET A 152 19.55 20.73 0.93
CA MET A 152 19.76 20.66 2.38
C MET A 152 21.25 20.56 2.75
N TYR A 153 22.03 19.77 2.02
CA TYR A 153 23.48 19.69 2.18
C TYR A 153 24.16 21.02 1.92
N ALA A 154 23.83 21.70 0.81
CA ALA A 154 24.35 23.01 0.50
C ALA A 154 23.97 24.07 1.55
N ALA A 155 22.71 24.03 2.04
CA ALA A 155 22.19 24.92 3.08
C ALA A 155 22.81 24.66 4.45
N SER A 156 23.24 23.42 4.77
CA SER A 156 23.79 23.04 6.08
C SER A 156 25.09 23.77 6.46
N GLY A 157 25.81 24.28 5.52
CA GLY A 157 27.12 24.95 5.73
C GLY A 157 28.30 23.98 5.70
N GLU A 158 28.09 22.70 5.67
CA GLU A 158 29.13 21.68 5.62
C GLU A 158 29.78 21.56 4.22
N TRP A 159 29.11 22.08 3.20
CA TRP A 159 29.66 22.09 1.84
C TRP A 159 30.86 23.03 1.76
N ARG A 160 32.01 22.48 2.06
CA ARG A 160 33.30 23.09 1.73
C ARG A 160 33.54 22.80 0.26
N MET A 161 33.29 23.79 -0.60
CA MET A 161 33.94 23.78 -1.90
C MET A 161 35.41 23.61 -1.61
N ALA A 162 36.05 22.60 -2.23
CA ALA A 162 37.49 22.44 -2.13
C ALA A 162 38.10 23.81 -2.35
N SER A 163 38.47 24.45 -1.25
CA SER A 163 39.21 25.69 -1.32
C SER A 163 40.59 25.28 -1.91
N GLY A 164 40.67 25.22 -3.23
CA GLY A 164 41.93 25.42 -3.84
C GLY A 164 42.43 26.73 -3.26
N GLU A 165 43.56 26.71 -2.53
CA GLU A 165 44.25 27.90 -2.05
C GLU A 165 44.72 28.73 -3.25
N TRP A 166 43.75 29.42 -3.87
CA TRP A 166 44.09 30.57 -4.72
C TRP A 166 44.17 31.76 -3.77
N ARG A 167 45.17 31.73 -2.87
CA ARG A 167 45.76 32.92 -2.31
C ARG A 167 46.55 33.63 -3.39
N MET A 168 45.88 34.37 -4.24
CA MET A 168 46.56 35.43 -4.91
C MET A 168 46.99 36.46 -3.84
N ALA A 169 48.26 36.43 -3.54
CA ALA A 169 48.92 37.50 -2.81
C ALA A 169 48.88 38.75 -3.69
N ASN A 170 47.88 39.55 -3.59
CA ASN A 170 47.73 40.97 -3.93
C ASN A 170 46.24 41.27 -4.09
N GLY A 171 45.58 41.54 -3.00
CA GLY A 171 44.52 42.48 -2.71
C GLY A 171 43.35 42.71 -3.66
N LYS A 172 43.03 41.97 -4.73
CA LYS A 172 41.98 42.39 -5.66
C LYS A 172 40.99 41.34 -6.17
N TRP A 173 41.01 40.10 -5.76
CA TRP A 173 39.92 39.15 -6.02
C TRP A 173 39.67 38.27 -4.82
N ARG A 174 39.12 38.87 -3.73
CA ARG A 174 38.35 38.12 -2.76
C ARG A 174 36.93 37.90 -3.39
N MET A 175 36.73 36.88 -4.19
CA MET A 175 35.43 36.35 -4.36
C MET A 175 34.98 35.78 -2.98
N ALA A 176 34.01 36.41 -2.39
CA ALA A 176 33.50 35.97 -1.10
C ALA A 176 32.88 34.59 -1.24
N ASN A 177 33.55 33.53 -0.73
CA ASN A 177 33.10 32.13 -0.75
C ASN A 177 31.63 31.94 -0.30
N GLY A 178 31.04 32.93 0.40
CA GLY A 178 29.65 32.94 0.83
C GLY A 178 28.62 33.21 -0.26
N GLU A 179 28.92 34.07 -1.24
CA GLU A 179 27.94 34.47 -2.28
C GLU A 179 27.66 33.35 -3.26
N TRP A 180 28.69 32.61 -3.71
CA TRP A 180 28.53 31.44 -4.58
C TRP A 180 27.72 30.32 -3.93
N ARG A 181 27.91 30.12 -2.64
CA ARG A 181 27.14 29.14 -1.88
C ARG A 181 25.66 29.49 -1.86
N MET A 182 25.31 30.74 -1.61
CA MET A 182 23.91 31.20 -1.61
C MET A 182 23.30 31.08 -3.02
N ALA A 183 24.06 31.41 -4.05
CA ALA A 183 23.61 31.18 -5.44
C ALA A 183 23.36 29.70 -5.72
N ALA A 184 24.26 28.80 -5.28
CA ALA A 184 24.10 27.36 -5.43
C ALA A 184 22.89 26.81 -4.67
N VAL A 185 22.61 27.29 -3.44
CA VAL A 185 21.39 26.93 -2.70
C VAL A 185 20.14 27.37 -3.48
N GLY A 186 20.16 28.61 -4.02
CA GLY A 186 19.06 29.10 -4.84
C GLY A 186 18.82 28.27 -6.11
N VAL A 187 19.86 27.90 -6.81
CA VAL A 187 19.77 27.04 -8.01
C VAL A 187 19.23 25.66 -7.65
N LEU A 188 19.81 25.01 -6.63
CA LEU A 188 19.37 23.66 -6.20
C LEU A 188 17.92 23.68 -5.71
N LEU A 189 17.51 24.72 -4.97
CA LEU A 189 16.14 24.91 -4.50
C LEU A 189 15.17 25.06 -5.69
N GLY A 190 15.53 25.87 -6.70
CA GLY A 190 14.73 26.04 -7.91
C GLY A 190 14.61 24.76 -8.73
N VAL A 191 15.71 24.00 -8.89
CA VAL A 191 15.69 22.71 -9.59
C VAL A 191 14.87 21.68 -8.80
N ALA A 192 14.93 21.69 -7.47
CA ALA A 192 14.07 20.82 -6.65
C ALA A 192 12.57 21.10 -6.89
N GLN A 193 12.15 22.39 -7.05
CA GLN A 193 10.77 22.75 -7.41
C GLN A 193 10.37 22.19 -8.79
N LEU A 194 11.31 22.16 -9.73
CA LEU A 194 11.09 21.59 -11.06
C LEU A 194 11.03 20.05 -11.06
N ALA A 195 11.49 19.39 -9.99
CA ALA A 195 11.45 17.93 -9.86
C ALA A 195 10.11 17.41 -9.32
N LYS A 196 9.58 18.01 -8.25
CA LYS A 196 8.32 17.56 -7.61
C LYS A 196 7.71 18.67 -6.77
N VAL A 197 6.39 18.76 -6.80
CA VAL A 197 5.62 19.78 -6.05
C VAL A 197 5.91 19.74 -4.54
N SER A 198 6.14 18.56 -3.96
CA SER A 198 6.45 18.41 -2.53
C SER A 198 7.76 19.10 -2.10
N ALA A 199 8.63 19.46 -3.04
CA ALA A 199 9.83 20.25 -2.77
C ALA A 199 9.53 21.68 -2.26
N LEU A 200 8.28 22.16 -2.39
CA LEU A 200 7.85 23.44 -1.81
C LEU A 200 8.11 23.51 -0.30
N MET A 201 8.08 22.38 0.40
CA MET A 201 8.39 22.31 1.82
C MET A 201 9.83 22.70 2.16
N LEU A 202 10.76 22.67 1.19
CA LEU A 202 12.12 23.16 1.40
C LEU A 202 12.18 24.68 1.59
N VAL A 203 11.25 25.42 0.99
CA VAL A 203 11.29 26.91 1.02
C VAL A 203 11.30 27.45 2.45
N PRO A 204 10.32 27.13 3.33
CA PRO A 204 10.36 27.59 4.72
C PRO A 204 11.55 27.02 5.49
N VAL A 205 11.95 25.75 5.24
CA VAL A 205 13.07 25.12 5.92
C VAL A 205 14.39 25.84 5.60
N VAL A 206 14.66 26.08 4.32
CA VAL A 206 15.85 26.84 3.88
C VAL A 206 15.81 28.27 4.44
N GLY A 207 14.65 28.92 4.45
CA GLY A 207 14.47 30.23 5.05
C GLY A 207 14.88 30.28 6.53
N VAL A 208 14.43 29.29 7.32
CA VAL A 208 14.82 29.17 8.73
C VAL A 208 16.31 28.90 8.91
N LEU A 209 16.91 28.03 8.11
CA LEU A 209 18.35 27.74 8.19
C LEU A 209 19.18 28.98 7.84
N LEU A 210 18.81 29.72 6.81
CA LEU A 210 19.48 30.97 6.41
C LEU A 210 19.34 32.06 7.48
N LEU A 211 18.18 32.15 8.15
CA LEU A 211 17.96 33.06 9.26
C LEU A 211 18.93 32.75 10.40
N ILE A 212 19.01 31.49 10.84
CA ILE A 212 19.90 31.07 11.92
C ILE A 212 21.35 31.32 11.56
N GLN A 213 21.77 31.05 10.32
CA GLN A 213 23.12 31.36 9.84
C GLN A 213 23.41 32.87 9.84
N GLY A 214 22.46 33.68 9.40
CA GLY A 214 22.57 35.13 9.38
C GLY A 214 22.79 35.70 10.80
N LEU A 215 21.97 35.23 11.74
CA LEU A 215 22.12 35.62 13.17
C LEU A 215 23.47 35.23 13.73
N ALA A 216 23.96 34.03 13.50
CA ALA A 216 25.26 33.54 13.97
C ALA A 216 26.45 34.28 13.36
N ASN A 217 26.40 34.64 12.08
CA ASN A 217 27.47 35.32 11.37
C ASN A 217 27.62 36.81 11.82
N GLU A 218 26.56 37.49 12.14
CA GLU A 218 26.64 38.90 12.60
C GLU A 218 27.15 39.00 14.01
N GLU A 219 26.85 38.05 14.90
CA GLU A 219 27.41 38.00 16.23
C GLU A 219 28.94 37.83 16.21
N LEU A 220 29.49 37.06 15.23
CA LEU A 220 30.94 37.00 14.96
C LEU A 220 31.61 38.33 14.58
N ARG A 221 30.87 39.16 13.83
CA ARG A 221 31.39 40.46 13.42
C ARG A 221 31.40 41.44 14.57
N ILE A 222 30.47 41.33 15.50
CA ILE A 222 30.37 42.19 16.68
C ILE A 222 31.51 41.93 17.68
N THR A 223 31.85 40.67 17.93
CA THR A 223 32.91 40.28 18.87
C THR A 223 34.30 40.65 18.38
N ASN A 224 34.50 40.90 17.09
CA ASN A 224 35.79 41.24 16.47
C ASN A 224 35.97 42.75 16.17
N CYS A 225 34.98 43.61 16.42
CA CYS A 225 35.05 45.04 16.14
C CYS A 225 34.51 45.82 17.36
N GLU A 226 35.35 46.31 18.21
CA GLU A 226 35.03 47.34 19.20
C GLU A 226 34.66 48.65 18.49
N SER A 227 33.43 48.85 18.02
CA SER A 227 32.92 50.19 17.81
C SER A 227 31.41 50.25 17.54
N ARG A 228 30.75 51.02 18.38
CA ARG A 228 29.44 51.66 18.30
C ARG A 228 28.20 50.79 18.17
N ILE A 229 27.56 50.61 19.30
CA ILE A 229 26.26 50.00 19.59
C ILE A 229 25.09 50.93 19.12
N THR A 230 24.92 51.21 17.88
CA THR A 230 23.73 51.84 17.37
C THR A 230 23.38 51.26 16.04
N ASN A 231 22.23 50.52 15.93
CA ASN A 231 21.64 49.91 14.78
C ASN A 231 21.94 48.44 14.48
N HIS A 232 22.16 47.56 15.48
CA HIS A 232 22.45 46.14 15.25
C HIS A 232 21.25 45.39 14.64
N ALA A 233 20.04 45.60 15.17
CA ALA A 233 18.85 44.89 14.70
C ALA A 233 18.56 45.16 13.21
N SER A 234 18.74 46.40 12.75
CA SER A 234 18.50 46.77 11.34
C SER A 234 19.54 46.14 10.40
N ARG A 235 20.80 45.96 10.80
CA ARG A 235 21.84 45.32 9.97
C ARG A 235 21.62 43.82 9.80
N ILE A 236 21.27 43.13 10.89
CA ILE A 236 20.90 41.71 10.87
C ILE A 236 19.73 41.49 9.93
N THR A 237 18.66 42.29 10.09
CA THR A 237 17.47 42.21 9.26
C THR A 237 17.79 42.43 7.78
N ILE A 238 18.58 43.46 7.44
CA ILE A 238 18.97 43.74 6.06
C ILE A 238 19.81 42.60 5.46
N HIS A 239 20.76 42.03 6.23
CA HIS A 239 21.58 40.92 5.75
C HIS A 239 20.74 39.66 5.48
N VAL A 240 19.85 39.30 6.39
CA VAL A 240 18.95 38.16 6.21
C VAL A 240 18.03 38.36 5.04
N LEU A 241 17.39 39.54 4.94
CA LEU A 241 16.49 39.86 3.81
C LEU A 241 17.22 39.85 2.47
N ARG A 242 18.47 40.38 2.41
CA ARG A 242 19.30 40.29 1.20
C ARG A 242 19.62 38.85 0.82
N THR A 243 19.98 38.03 1.80
CA THR A 243 20.29 36.62 1.58
C THR A 243 19.07 35.87 1.05
N TRP A 244 17.90 36.12 1.67
CA TRP A 244 16.62 35.53 1.21
C TRP A 244 16.28 36.00 -0.21
N ALA A 245 16.37 37.27 -0.48
CA ALA A 245 16.11 37.85 -1.80
C ALA A 245 16.99 37.20 -2.89
N VAL A 246 18.28 36.97 -2.59
CA VAL A 246 19.21 36.31 -3.54
C VAL A 246 18.83 34.85 -3.72
N VAL A 247 18.67 34.08 -2.65
CA VAL A 247 18.39 32.64 -2.75
C VAL A 247 17.03 32.36 -3.38
N PHE A 248 15.96 33.01 -2.89
CA PHE A 248 14.61 32.79 -3.44
C PHE A 248 14.41 33.45 -4.79
N GLY A 249 15.07 34.58 -5.07
CA GLY A 249 15.09 35.20 -6.39
C GLY A 249 15.75 34.32 -7.44
N ILE A 250 16.90 33.72 -7.13
CA ILE A 250 17.56 32.74 -8.01
C ILE A 250 16.67 31.49 -8.17
N ALA A 251 16.08 30.99 -7.10
CA ALA A 251 15.21 29.83 -7.19
C ALA A 251 14.00 30.10 -8.10
N ALA A 252 13.36 31.27 -7.96
CA ALA A 252 12.24 31.68 -8.82
C ALA A 252 12.69 31.83 -10.28
N LEU A 253 13.87 32.40 -10.53
CA LEU A 253 14.43 32.53 -11.88
C LEU A 253 14.72 31.16 -12.50
N VAL A 254 15.25 30.19 -11.73
CA VAL A 254 15.49 28.81 -12.19
C VAL A 254 14.18 28.12 -12.53
N VAL A 255 13.15 28.27 -11.70
CA VAL A 255 11.80 27.75 -12.01
C VAL A 255 11.29 28.37 -13.31
N TRP A 256 11.35 29.67 -13.46
CA TRP A 256 10.88 30.35 -14.67
C TRP A 256 11.68 29.93 -15.93
N ALA A 257 12.99 29.80 -15.82
CA ALA A 257 13.84 29.28 -16.89
C ALA A 257 13.50 27.81 -17.25
N GLY A 258 13.16 26.98 -16.24
CA GLY A 258 12.76 25.59 -16.45
C GLY A 258 11.44 25.44 -17.22
N TYR A 259 10.62 26.48 -17.27
CA TYR A 259 9.44 26.59 -18.14
C TYR A 259 9.70 27.48 -19.37
N GLY A 260 10.95 27.58 -19.83
CA GLY A 260 11.29 28.32 -21.05
C GLY A 260 10.96 29.81 -20.98
N PHE A 261 10.94 30.43 -19.80
CA PHE A 261 10.53 31.81 -19.55
C PHE A 261 9.06 32.09 -19.92
N GLU A 262 8.23 31.07 -19.83
CA GLU A 262 6.78 31.18 -20.10
C GLU A 262 6.14 32.22 -19.18
N ILE A 263 5.25 33.03 -19.78
CA ILE A 263 4.29 33.88 -19.06
C ILE A 263 2.90 33.46 -19.52
N SER A 264 2.13 32.83 -18.65
CA SER A 264 0.82 32.29 -19.01
C SER A 264 -0.25 32.56 -17.95
N ALA A 265 -1.51 32.56 -18.38
CA ALA A 265 -2.65 32.79 -17.51
C ALA A 265 -2.86 31.57 -16.61
N VAL A 266 -3.27 31.84 -15.37
CA VAL A 266 -3.72 30.81 -14.41
C VAL A 266 -5.24 30.98 -14.25
N PRO A 267 -6.04 29.90 -14.37
CA PRO A 267 -7.50 30.00 -14.21
C PRO A 267 -7.87 30.65 -12.87
N GLY A 268 -8.76 31.63 -12.91
CA GLY A 268 -9.15 32.42 -11.73
C GLY A 268 -8.14 33.48 -11.27
N GLY A 269 -6.97 33.55 -11.90
CA GLY A 269 -5.97 34.58 -11.60
C GLY A 269 -6.25 35.89 -12.33
N PRO A 270 -5.90 37.06 -11.72
CA PRO A 270 -6.21 38.39 -12.31
C PRO A 270 -5.26 38.78 -13.46
N PHE A 271 -4.07 38.12 -13.58
CA PHE A 271 -3.07 38.42 -14.61
C PHE A 271 -2.20 37.23 -14.89
N PRO A 272 -1.52 37.17 -16.08
CA PRO A 272 -0.56 36.13 -16.40
C PRO A 272 0.65 36.15 -15.47
N LEU A 273 1.14 34.95 -15.08
CA LEU A 273 2.27 34.78 -14.17
C LEU A 273 3.49 34.21 -14.92
N PRO A 274 4.73 34.60 -14.50
CA PRO A 274 5.93 33.82 -14.86
C PRO A 274 5.78 32.37 -14.40
N ALA A 275 6.11 31.40 -15.28
CA ALA A 275 5.88 29.98 -15.05
C ALA A 275 4.42 29.66 -14.64
N GLY A 276 3.41 30.25 -15.30
CA GLY A 276 2.01 30.03 -14.97
C GLY A 276 1.59 28.57 -15.04
N THR A 277 2.22 27.76 -15.89
CA THR A 277 2.07 26.30 -15.90
C THR A 277 2.44 25.65 -14.56
N HIS A 278 3.48 26.15 -13.85
CA HIS A 278 3.81 25.65 -12.52
C HIS A 278 2.66 25.90 -11.52
N ALA A 279 2.04 27.09 -11.56
CA ALA A 279 0.88 27.40 -10.72
C ALA A 279 -0.34 26.52 -11.08
N ARG A 280 -0.57 26.23 -12.37
CA ARG A 280 -1.63 25.30 -12.82
C ARG A 280 -1.44 23.91 -12.27
N ILE A 281 -0.19 23.40 -12.18
CA ILE A 281 0.09 22.10 -11.58
C ILE A 281 -0.35 22.06 -10.11
N PHE A 282 -0.13 23.12 -9.34
CA PHE A 282 -0.62 23.19 -7.96
C PHE A 282 -2.15 23.18 -7.88
N GLN A 283 -2.82 23.84 -8.82
CA GLN A 283 -4.28 23.83 -8.88
C GLN A 283 -4.80 22.43 -9.20
N SER A 284 -4.27 21.76 -10.23
CA SER A 284 -4.63 20.37 -10.57
C SER A 284 -4.32 19.39 -9.43
N LEU A 285 -3.21 19.60 -8.72
CA LEU A 285 -2.87 18.79 -7.55
C LEU A 285 -3.91 18.97 -6.43
N ARG A 286 -4.34 20.20 -6.16
CA ARG A 286 -5.36 20.49 -5.17
C ARG A 286 -6.68 19.79 -5.52
N GLU A 287 -7.13 19.90 -6.76
CA GLU A 287 -8.32 19.20 -7.26
C GLU A 287 -8.20 17.68 -7.07
N HIS A 288 -7.03 17.12 -7.37
CA HIS A 288 -6.75 15.68 -7.14
C HIS A 288 -6.86 15.30 -5.66
N TYR A 289 -6.37 16.14 -4.74
CA TYR A 289 -6.50 15.88 -3.30
C TYR A 289 -7.95 15.98 -2.80
N GLU A 290 -8.75 16.88 -3.39
CA GLU A 290 -10.17 17.05 -3.05
C GLU A 290 -11.01 15.86 -3.56
N LEU A 291 -10.72 15.31 -4.74
CA LEU A 291 -11.37 14.12 -5.29
C LEU A 291 -11.02 12.86 -4.52
N GLY A 292 -9.85 12.82 -3.88
CA GLY A 292 -9.32 11.65 -3.22
C GLY A 292 -8.71 10.64 -4.18
N HIS A 293 -8.17 9.55 -3.63
CA HIS A 293 -7.49 8.52 -4.40
C HIS A 293 -7.76 7.13 -3.80
N PRO A 294 -8.20 6.14 -4.62
CA PRO A 294 -8.42 4.78 -4.14
C PRO A 294 -7.17 4.22 -3.46
N THR A 295 -7.32 3.78 -2.24
CA THR A 295 -6.21 3.32 -1.40
C THR A 295 -6.59 2.06 -0.65
N PHE A 296 -5.60 1.21 -0.37
CA PHE A 296 -5.76 -0.02 0.39
C PHE A 296 -4.83 -0.06 1.59
N LEU A 297 -5.37 -0.43 2.74
CA LEU A 297 -4.60 -0.64 3.95
C LEU A 297 -5.18 -1.76 4.79
N MET A 298 -4.43 -2.87 4.97
CA MET A 298 -4.77 -3.97 5.87
C MET A 298 -6.20 -4.52 5.67
N GLY A 299 -6.59 -4.77 4.43
CA GLY A 299 -7.91 -5.33 4.08
C GLY A 299 -9.01 -4.29 3.86
N ARG A 300 -8.75 -3.01 4.10
CA ARG A 300 -9.71 -1.90 3.95
C ARG A 300 -9.40 -1.09 2.69
N VAL A 301 -10.45 -0.55 2.07
CA VAL A 301 -10.36 0.34 0.91
C VAL A 301 -10.98 1.70 1.28
N SER A 302 -10.35 2.80 0.86
CA SER A 302 -10.82 4.16 1.09
C SER A 302 -10.40 5.08 -0.05
N ASN A 303 -11.19 6.11 -0.35
CA ASN A 303 -10.80 7.15 -1.30
C ASN A 303 -10.08 8.34 -0.63
N HIS A 304 -10.07 8.41 0.71
CA HIS A 304 -9.44 9.50 1.45
C HIS A 304 -8.27 9.04 2.32
N GLY A 305 -7.91 7.76 2.26
CA GLY A 305 -6.78 7.18 2.98
C GLY A 305 -6.91 7.25 4.50
N TRP A 306 -5.77 7.13 5.19
CA TRP A 306 -5.66 7.15 6.65
C TRP A 306 -4.39 7.88 7.08
N TRP A 307 -4.45 8.67 8.15
CA TRP A 307 -3.29 9.37 8.72
C TRP A 307 -2.15 8.43 9.14
N TRP A 308 -2.47 7.19 9.50
CA TRP A 308 -1.49 6.17 9.91
C TRP A 308 -0.94 5.29 8.77
N TYR A 309 -1.36 5.56 7.52
CA TYR A 309 -0.89 4.82 6.35
C TYR A 309 0.63 4.87 6.18
N PHE A 310 1.22 6.07 6.20
CA PHE A 310 2.66 6.21 6.04
C PHE A 310 3.48 5.66 7.21
N PRO A 311 3.09 5.81 8.49
CA PRO A 311 3.68 5.07 9.59
C PRO A 311 3.70 3.55 9.39
N VAL A 312 2.59 2.95 8.96
CA VAL A 312 2.52 1.52 8.66
C VAL A 312 3.40 1.15 7.47
N ALA A 313 3.32 1.92 6.39
CA ALA A 313 4.18 1.71 5.23
C ALA A 313 5.66 1.77 5.60
N PHE A 314 6.07 2.73 6.44
CA PHE A 314 7.44 2.84 6.93
C PHE A 314 7.87 1.60 7.72
N VAL A 315 7.05 1.13 8.66
CA VAL A 315 7.36 -0.05 9.47
C VAL A 315 7.46 -1.32 8.63
N LEU A 316 6.57 -1.51 7.64
CA LEU A 316 6.49 -2.76 6.87
C LEU A 316 7.41 -2.81 5.66
N LYS A 317 7.76 -1.65 5.08
CA LYS A 317 8.60 -1.58 3.87
C LYS A 317 10.07 -1.24 4.16
N THR A 318 10.40 -0.66 5.32
CA THR A 318 11.79 -0.42 5.68
C THR A 318 12.44 -1.73 6.13
N PRO A 319 13.65 -2.10 5.63
CA PRO A 319 14.36 -3.29 6.09
C PRO A 319 14.55 -3.30 7.60
N LEU A 320 14.29 -4.44 8.26
CA LEU A 320 14.40 -4.56 9.71
C LEU A 320 15.76 -4.15 10.28
N PRO A 321 16.91 -4.46 9.65
CA PRO A 321 18.19 -3.96 10.14
C PRO A 321 18.28 -2.44 10.26
N ILE A 322 17.65 -1.71 9.33
CA ILE A 322 17.60 -0.24 9.36
C ILE A 322 16.69 0.23 10.50
N LEU A 323 15.52 -0.41 10.69
CA LEU A 323 14.61 -0.12 11.80
C LEU A 323 15.28 -0.38 13.16
N PHE A 324 16.01 -1.49 13.31
CA PHE A 324 16.74 -1.80 14.54
C PHE A 324 17.84 -0.78 14.83
N LEU A 325 18.61 -0.37 13.82
CA LEU A 325 19.61 0.69 13.98
C LEU A 325 18.96 2.02 14.38
N GLY A 326 17.83 2.36 13.75
CA GLY A 326 17.06 3.56 14.06
C GLY A 326 16.50 3.54 15.50
N PHE A 327 15.86 2.44 15.87
CA PHE A 327 15.33 2.25 17.23
C PHE A 327 16.43 2.33 18.28
N TRP A 328 17.57 1.66 18.04
CA TRP A 328 18.71 1.70 18.95
C TRP A 328 19.29 3.11 19.09
N ALA A 329 19.38 3.87 17.99
CA ALA A 329 19.83 5.26 18.00
C ALA A 329 18.90 6.15 18.83
N VAL A 330 17.59 6.02 18.65
CA VAL A 330 16.58 6.78 19.41
C VAL A 330 16.61 6.40 20.89
N LEU A 331 16.66 5.11 21.22
CA LEU A 331 16.72 4.61 22.59
C LEU A 331 17.95 5.17 23.33
N ARG A 332 19.11 5.12 22.67
CA ARG A 332 20.34 5.69 23.24
C ARG A 332 20.24 7.18 23.47
N LEU A 333 19.68 7.91 22.52
CA LEU A 333 19.48 9.36 22.67
C LEU A 333 18.53 9.65 23.84
N MET A 334 17.46 8.90 24.01
CA MET A 334 16.53 9.04 25.14
C MET A 334 17.21 8.75 26.48
N LEU A 335 18.03 7.69 26.56
CA LEU A 335 18.80 7.34 27.76
C LEU A 335 19.82 8.42 28.11
N GLU A 336 20.48 9.02 27.14
CA GLU A 336 21.40 10.13 27.36
C GLU A 336 20.70 11.40 27.86
N CYS A 337 19.55 11.73 27.25
CA CYS A 337 18.69 12.82 27.70
C CYS A 337 18.22 12.59 29.16
N TRP A 338 17.81 11.35 29.46
CA TRP A 338 17.41 10.96 30.82
C TRP A 338 18.56 11.06 31.83
N ASN A 339 19.73 10.48 31.52
CA ASN A 339 20.90 10.46 32.37
C ASN A 339 21.54 11.85 32.54
N ALA A 340 21.51 12.69 31.51
CA ALA A 340 22.09 14.02 31.53
C ALA A 340 21.31 14.98 32.45
N GLY A 341 20.15 14.57 32.96
CA GLY A 341 19.31 15.43 33.80
C GLY A 341 19.04 16.77 33.09
N MET A 342 18.71 16.72 31.79
CA MET A 342 18.51 17.92 30.96
C MET A 342 17.50 18.89 31.58
N LEU A 343 16.55 18.40 32.34
CA LEU A 343 15.67 19.23 33.20
C LEU A 343 16.39 20.04 34.27
N LYS A 344 17.57 19.59 34.75
CA LYS A 344 18.38 20.35 35.68
C LYS A 344 19.38 21.31 35.03
N ARG A 345 19.67 21.14 33.75
CA ARG A 345 20.61 21.99 32.98
C ARG A 345 19.93 23.05 32.07
N LEU A 346 18.63 23.06 32.00
CA LEU A 346 17.86 24.24 31.58
C LEU A 346 17.83 25.30 32.67
N ASN A 347 19.04 25.54 33.28
CA ASN A 347 19.25 26.67 34.12
C ASN A 347 19.31 27.88 33.17
N VAL A 348 18.27 28.71 33.20
CA VAL A 348 18.08 29.91 32.36
C VAL A 348 19.35 30.80 32.30
N LYS A 349 20.18 30.80 33.36
CA LYS A 349 21.49 31.48 33.41
C LYS A 349 22.59 30.87 32.53
N ALA A 350 22.46 29.60 32.09
CA ALA A 350 23.41 29.02 31.14
C ALA A 350 23.03 29.39 29.68
N PHE A 351 21.77 29.68 29.43
CA PHE A 351 21.30 30.17 28.15
C PHE A 351 21.75 31.62 27.88
N GLU A 352 21.80 32.44 28.91
CA GLU A 352 22.30 33.84 28.83
C GLU A 352 23.83 33.95 28.58
N ARG A 353 24.59 32.85 28.81
CA ARG A 353 26.05 32.81 28.59
C ARG A 353 26.46 31.97 27.38
N ALA A 354 25.58 31.22 26.80
CA ALA A 354 25.88 30.49 25.58
C ALA A 354 25.90 31.49 24.42
N ASN A 355 27.11 31.84 23.99
CA ASN A 355 27.30 32.67 22.79
C ASN A 355 26.50 32.02 21.65
N VAL A 356 25.56 32.75 21.03
CA VAL A 356 24.64 32.29 19.93
C VAL A 356 25.44 31.59 18.81
N GLN A 357 26.67 32.02 18.59
CA GLN A 357 27.63 31.42 17.69
C GLN A 357 27.96 29.96 18.04
N THR A 358 28.36 29.70 19.32
CA THR A 358 28.68 28.33 19.76
C THR A 358 27.48 27.42 19.69
N LEU A 359 26.29 27.96 19.95
CA LEU A 359 25.02 27.27 19.79
C LEU A 359 24.74 27.01 18.30
N ALA A 360 24.83 28.02 17.44
CA ALA A 360 24.57 27.88 16.00
C ALA A 360 25.55 26.91 15.32
N CYS A 361 26.87 27.02 15.56
CA CYS A 361 27.85 26.09 14.98
C CYS A 361 27.67 24.64 15.44
N ARG A 362 27.16 24.42 16.66
CA ARG A 362 26.88 23.07 17.17
C ARG A 362 25.52 22.51 16.76
N THR A 363 24.52 23.37 16.58
CA THR A 363 23.12 22.93 16.31
C THR A 363 22.77 22.95 14.84
N LEU A 364 23.39 23.79 14.02
CA LEU A 364 23.05 23.96 12.60
C LEU A 364 23.19 22.65 11.77
N PRO A 365 24.29 21.86 11.92
CA PRO A 365 24.40 20.58 11.23
C PRO A 365 23.31 19.58 11.63
N GLY A 366 23.00 19.53 12.92
CA GLY A 366 21.89 18.71 13.44
C GLY A 366 20.54 19.20 12.91
N LEU A 367 20.28 20.51 12.98
CA LEU A 367 19.03 21.10 12.53
C LEU A 367 18.80 20.88 11.03
N SER A 368 19.83 21.01 10.19
CA SER A 368 19.73 20.74 8.75
C SER A 368 19.42 19.28 8.45
N LEU A 369 19.87 18.35 9.32
CA LEU A 369 19.61 16.93 9.15
C LEU A 369 18.20 16.51 9.60
N PHE A 370 17.58 17.22 10.56
CA PHE A 370 16.31 16.81 11.17
C PHE A 370 15.13 17.69 10.81
N LEU A 371 15.30 19.00 10.57
CA LEU A 371 14.20 19.92 10.38
C LEU A 371 13.33 19.55 9.18
N PHE A 372 13.94 19.34 8.00
CA PHE A 372 13.21 18.98 6.80
C PHE A 372 12.51 17.61 6.93
N PRO A 373 13.21 16.50 7.28
CA PRO A 373 12.57 15.21 7.37
C PRO A 373 11.46 15.14 8.42
N VAL A 374 11.58 15.84 9.55
CA VAL A 374 10.52 15.90 10.57
C VAL A 374 9.28 16.61 10.03
N LEU A 375 9.44 17.79 9.42
CA LEU A 375 8.31 18.52 8.84
C LEU A 375 7.67 17.74 7.69
N TYR A 376 8.49 17.10 6.85
CA TYR A 376 7.99 16.28 5.76
C TYR A 376 7.22 15.05 6.28
N ALA A 377 7.73 14.34 7.28
CA ALA A 377 7.04 13.22 7.91
C ALA A 377 5.72 13.66 8.56
N LEU A 378 5.72 14.80 9.26
CA LEU A 378 4.49 15.35 9.83
C LEU A 378 3.46 15.69 8.76
N SER A 379 3.88 16.30 7.64
CA SER A 379 2.96 16.61 6.55
C SER A 379 2.37 15.36 5.89
N SER A 380 3.13 14.27 5.84
CA SER A 380 2.63 13.01 5.27
C SER A 380 1.45 12.43 6.04
N LEU A 381 1.33 12.72 7.36
CA LEU A 381 0.20 12.27 8.18
C LEU A 381 -1.14 12.92 7.77
N PHE A 382 -1.08 14.06 7.09
CA PHE A 382 -2.28 14.78 6.62
C PHE A 382 -2.58 14.55 5.14
N SER A 383 -1.80 13.71 4.46
CA SER A 383 -2.03 13.41 3.04
C SER A 383 -3.21 12.47 2.88
N THR A 384 -4.14 12.81 1.98
CA THR A 384 -5.25 11.94 1.56
C THR A 384 -4.86 11.02 0.41
N VAL A 385 -3.72 11.26 -0.25
CA VAL A 385 -3.19 10.44 -1.33
C VAL A 385 -2.20 9.42 -0.75
N ASN A 386 -2.69 8.21 -0.47
CA ASN A 386 -1.97 7.14 0.23
C ASN A 386 -1.66 5.98 -0.74
N ILE A 387 -0.79 6.22 -1.72
CA ILE A 387 -0.54 5.27 -2.82
C ILE A 387 0.79 4.52 -2.73
N GLY A 388 1.72 4.93 -1.86
CA GLY A 388 2.97 4.18 -1.78
C GLY A 388 4.04 4.73 -0.84
N TYR A 389 4.92 3.82 -0.42
CA TYR A 389 6.14 4.11 0.34
C TYR A 389 7.06 5.12 -0.38
N ARG A 390 6.96 5.24 -1.71
CA ARG A 390 7.73 6.18 -2.54
C ARG A 390 7.62 7.63 -2.04
N HIS A 391 6.50 7.98 -1.42
CA HIS A 391 6.32 9.31 -0.82
C HIS A 391 7.20 9.54 0.41
N LEU A 392 7.74 8.49 1.04
CA LEU A 392 8.68 8.58 2.16
C LEU A 392 10.16 8.58 1.72
N LEU A 393 10.47 8.34 0.45
CA LEU A 393 11.84 8.34 -0.05
C LEU A 393 12.64 9.60 0.29
N PRO A 394 12.06 10.82 0.30
CA PRO A 394 12.79 12.01 0.72
C PRO A 394 13.34 11.98 2.15
N LEU A 395 12.81 11.13 3.02
CA LEU A 395 13.26 10.99 4.41
C LEU A 395 14.49 10.08 4.55
N LEU A 396 14.62 9.07 3.69
CA LEU A 396 15.58 7.99 3.84
C LEU A 396 17.04 8.45 3.80
N PRO A 397 17.49 9.34 2.90
CA PRO A 397 18.86 9.83 2.89
C PRO A 397 19.27 10.49 4.21
N PHE A 398 18.37 11.26 4.81
CA PHE A 398 18.61 11.90 6.11
C PHE A 398 18.73 10.86 7.23
N LEU A 399 17.88 9.83 7.19
CA LEU A 399 17.97 8.69 8.12
C LEU A 399 19.32 7.98 7.99
N TYR A 400 19.79 7.69 6.76
CA TYR A 400 21.07 7.00 6.55
C TYR A 400 22.26 7.85 6.97
N VAL A 401 22.27 9.13 6.63
CA VAL A 401 23.30 10.07 7.10
C VAL A 401 23.30 10.14 8.64
N GLY A 402 22.12 10.28 9.25
CA GLY A 402 21.97 10.31 10.70
C GLY A 402 22.49 9.05 11.39
N LEU A 403 22.11 7.86 10.89
CA LEU A 403 22.58 6.57 11.41
C LEU A 403 24.08 6.38 11.23
N GLY A 404 24.64 6.81 10.08
CA GLY A 404 26.07 6.79 9.82
C GLY A 404 26.85 7.64 10.83
N VAL A 405 26.45 8.88 11.04
CA VAL A 405 27.06 9.81 11.99
C VAL A 405 26.91 9.32 13.44
N TRP A 406 25.71 8.85 13.78
CA TRP A 406 25.43 8.32 15.12
C TRP A 406 26.32 7.12 15.44
N SER A 407 26.50 6.19 14.51
CA SER A 407 27.29 4.97 14.71
C SER A 407 28.77 5.25 15.02
N THR A 408 29.34 6.31 14.46
CA THR A 408 30.73 6.71 14.73
C THR A 408 30.91 7.49 16.05
N LYS A 409 29.88 8.21 16.48
CA LYS A 409 29.90 8.98 17.73
C LYS A 409 29.65 8.08 18.95
N TYR A 410 28.80 7.09 18.85
CA TYR A 410 28.32 6.24 19.93
C TYR A 410 28.55 4.72 19.72
N GLY A 411 29.04 4.34 18.56
CA GLY A 411 29.31 2.96 18.18
C GLY A 411 30.75 2.52 18.42
N VAL A 412 31.14 1.51 17.68
CA VAL A 412 32.44 0.87 17.73
C VAL A 412 33.55 1.84 17.33
N GLY A 413 34.22 2.41 18.31
CA GLY A 413 35.41 3.29 18.11
C GLY A 413 35.49 4.55 18.93
N SER A 414 34.44 4.89 19.70
CA SER A 414 34.50 6.02 20.61
C SER A 414 35.28 5.63 21.90
N ARG A 415 36.60 5.69 21.83
CA ARG A 415 37.41 5.84 23.05
C ARG A 415 37.17 7.26 23.58
N ASN A 416 36.55 7.38 24.72
CA ASN A 416 36.66 8.56 25.55
C ASN A 416 38.15 8.70 25.95
N GLY A 417 38.88 9.57 25.29
CA GLY A 417 40.28 9.85 25.56
C GLY A 417 41.05 10.10 24.26
N GLU A 418 41.23 11.35 23.91
CA GLU A 418 42.38 11.88 23.18
C GLU A 418 42.77 11.20 21.86
N TRP A 419 42.00 11.45 20.81
CA TRP A 419 42.55 11.68 19.50
C TRP A 419 42.08 13.07 19.04
N GLN A 420 42.68 14.13 19.61
CA GLN A 420 42.79 15.38 18.89
C GLN A 420 43.71 15.08 17.71
N MET A 421 43.17 14.92 16.50
CA MET A 421 43.97 15.14 15.30
C MET A 421 44.24 16.62 15.24
N ALA A 422 45.39 16.99 15.79
CA ALA A 422 46.03 18.24 15.47
C ALA A 422 46.17 18.29 13.94
N ASN A 423 45.76 19.42 13.34
CA ASN A 423 46.08 19.74 11.95
C ASN A 423 47.57 19.54 11.76
N ASP A 424 47.95 18.50 11.02
CA ASP A 424 49.33 18.29 10.57
C ASP A 424 49.74 19.41 9.61
N LYS A 425 50.19 20.49 10.20
CA LYS A 425 51.19 21.36 9.55
C LYS A 425 52.52 20.74 9.85
N TRP A 426 53.07 20.07 8.88
CA TRP A 426 54.50 19.82 8.84
C TRP A 426 55.21 21.18 8.75
N GLN A 427 55.57 21.77 9.88
CA GLN A 427 56.62 22.81 9.92
C GLN A 427 57.94 22.09 10.03
N MET A 428 58.65 21.98 8.94
CA MET A 428 60.10 21.74 8.96
C MET A 428 60.77 23.00 9.55
N THR A 429 61.12 22.92 10.80
CA THR A 429 62.16 23.81 11.38
C THR A 429 63.45 23.03 11.39
N ASN A 430 64.43 23.60 10.73
CA ASN A 430 65.81 23.12 10.67
C ASN A 430 66.39 22.86 12.05
N GLY A 431 67.03 21.73 12.18
CA GLY A 431 68.18 21.60 13.09
C GLY A 431 68.01 20.70 14.28
N GLU A 432 68.79 19.63 14.26
CA GLU A 432 69.28 18.81 15.36
C GLU A 432 68.44 17.70 15.93
N LEU A 433 68.71 16.50 15.43
CA LEU A 433 68.45 15.24 16.10
C LEU A 433 69.26 15.19 17.46
N ARG A 434 68.57 15.30 18.57
CA ARG A 434 69.15 14.84 19.84
C ARG A 434 68.43 13.58 20.27
N ILE A 435 69.05 12.45 20.02
CA ILE A 435 68.72 11.16 20.59
C ILE A 435 69.22 11.14 22.03
N THR A 436 68.36 11.35 23.02
CA THR A 436 68.66 11.03 24.39
C THR A 436 68.17 9.63 24.72
N HIS A 437 69.15 8.70 24.81
CA HIS A 437 68.92 7.38 25.40
C HIS A 437 68.37 7.51 26.82
N HIS A 438 67.17 7.03 27.08
CA HIS A 438 66.77 6.51 28.38
C HIS A 438 66.50 5.01 28.20
N ALA A 439 67.61 4.24 28.29
CA ALA A 439 67.60 2.86 28.65
C ALA A 439 67.33 2.76 30.19
N SER A 440 66.17 2.36 30.61
CA SER A 440 65.99 1.82 31.94
C SER A 440 64.87 0.77 32.01
N ARG A 441 65.32 -0.45 32.20
CA ARG A 441 64.68 -1.53 32.90
C ARG A 441 63.34 -2.03 32.31
N ILE A 442 63.44 -2.92 31.33
CA ILE A 442 62.48 -3.98 31.16
C ILE A 442 62.93 -5.15 32.03
N THR A 443 62.49 -5.18 33.28
CA THR A 443 62.53 -6.38 34.12
C THR A 443 61.36 -7.25 33.80
N HIS A 444 61.64 -8.49 33.53
CA HIS A 444 60.76 -9.62 33.34
C HIS A 444 59.46 -9.57 34.14
N HIS A 445 58.32 -9.53 33.47
CA HIS A 445 57.13 -10.28 33.86
C HIS A 445 56.58 -11.02 32.62
N ALA A 446 57.27 -12.12 32.31
CA ALA A 446 56.62 -13.20 31.57
C ALA A 446 55.66 -13.88 32.52
N SER A 447 54.45 -13.36 32.64
CA SER A 447 53.36 -14.08 33.32
C SER A 447 52.22 -14.31 32.37
N ARG A 448 52.22 -15.57 31.90
CA ARG A 448 51.05 -16.36 31.54
C ARG A 448 49.86 -15.58 30.96
N ILE A 449 49.82 -15.46 29.62
CA ILE A 449 48.57 -15.31 28.88
C ILE A 449 47.87 -16.65 28.95
N PRO A 450 46.70 -16.80 29.59
CA PRO A 450 45.92 -18.03 29.49
C PRO A 450 45.45 -18.18 28.06
N PRO A 451 45.52 -19.37 27.46
CA PRO A 451 45.22 -19.57 26.05
C PRO A 451 43.73 -19.54 25.70
N TYR A 452 42.83 -19.06 26.53
CA TYR A 452 41.38 -19.01 26.30
C TYR A 452 40.68 -17.74 26.84
N SER A 453 41.28 -16.58 26.69
CA SER A 453 40.51 -15.34 26.85
C SER A 453 40.20 -14.62 25.51
N LEU A 454 39.65 -15.34 24.55
CA LEU A 454 38.73 -14.81 23.54
C LEU A 454 37.38 -14.56 24.25
N LEU A 455 37.39 -13.97 25.42
CA LEU A 455 36.24 -13.31 26.01
C LEU A 455 35.95 -12.13 25.09
N LEU A 456 34.90 -12.34 24.26
CA LEU A 456 34.27 -11.33 23.47
C LEU A 456 34.16 -10.04 24.26
N THR A 457 35.07 -9.11 24.03
CA THR A 457 34.97 -7.80 24.67
C THR A 457 33.69 -7.14 24.22
N PRO A 458 33.03 -6.28 25.01
CA PRO A 458 31.82 -5.57 24.56
C PRO A 458 32.00 -4.91 23.21
N TYR A 459 33.23 -4.56 22.85
CA TYR A 459 33.62 -4.02 21.55
C TYR A 459 33.51 -5.02 20.41
N SER A 460 33.98 -6.26 20.58
CA SER A 460 33.84 -7.29 19.56
C SER A 460 32.41 -7.74 19.38
N LEU A 461 31.62 -7.78 20.46
CA LEU A 461 30.19 -8.04 20.41
C LEU A 461 29.42 -6.95 19.62
N LEU A 462 29.72 -5.68 19.84
CA LEU A 462 29.11 -4.59 19.07
C LEU A 462 29.50 -4.66 17.59
N LEU A 463 30.79 -4.87 17.26
CA LEU A 463 31.26 -4.99 15.90
C LEU A 463 30.59 -6.17 15.19
N THR A 464 30.47 -7.30 15.85
CA THR A 464 29.79 -8.49 15.33
C THR A 464 28.31 -8.20 15.07
N SER A 465 27.63 -7.50 15.99
CA SER A 465 26.22 -7.13 15.84
C SER A 465 25.98 -6.21 14.65
N TYR A 466 26.81 -5.19 14.45
CA TYR A 466 26.73 -4.32 13.27
C TYR A 466 26.96 -5.09 11.97
N SER A 467 27.97 -5.98 11.95
CA SER A 467 28.27 -6.79 10.77
C SER A 467 27.13 -7.75 10.42
N LEU A 468 26.50 -8.35 11.43
CA LEU A 468 25.34 -9.23 11.26
C LEU A 468 24.12 -8.47 10.72
N LEU A 469 23.84 -7.26 11.21
CA LEU A 469 22.76 -6.42 10.71
C LEU A 469 22.99 -6.02 9.26
N LEU A 470 24.22 -5.66 8.87
CA LEU A 470 24.56 -5.35 7.50
C LEU A 470 24.47 -6.57 6.59
N LEU A 471 24.95 -7.72 7.06
CA LEU A 471 24.81 -8.97 6.32
C LEU A 471 23.35 -9.35 6.10
N TRP A 472 22.51 -9.22 7.12
CA TRP A 472 21.06 -9.42 7.02
C TRP A 472 20.44 -8.48 5.99
N LEU A 473 20.77 -7.18 6.02
CA LEU A 473 20.31 -6.20 5.03
C LEU A 473 20.70 -6.63 3.61
N ILE A 474 21.96 -6.99 3.39
CA ILE A 474 22.47 -7.41 2.07
C ILE A 474 21.75 -8.66 1.59
N ILE A 475 21.67 -9.70 2.42
CA ILE A 475 21.00 -10.95 2.06
C ILE A 475 19.51 -10.71 1.77
N GLY A 476 18.81 -9.98 2.64
CA GLY A 476 17.39 -9.67 2.45
C GLY A 476 17.11 -8.91 1.16
N THR A 477 18.01 -7.99 0.79
CA THR A 477 17.91 -7.24 -0.47
C THR A 477 18.17 -8.12 -1.68
N LEU A 478 19.22 -8.95 -1.64
CA LEU A 478 19.55 -9.84 -2.75
C LEU A 478 18.49 -10.92 -2.96
N ALA A 479 17.84 -11.38 -1.90
CA ALA A 479 16.80 -12.40 -1.96
C ALA A 479 15.54 -11.98 -2.74
N VAL A 480 15.28 -10.68 -2.87
CA VAL A 480 14.12 -10.16 -3.63
C VAL A 480 14.49 -9.72 -5.05
N SER A 481 15.76 -9.86 -5.46
CA SER A 481 16.21 -9.54 -6.82
C SER A 481 15.56 -10.48 -7.85
N PRO A 482 15.13 -9.97 -9.02
CA PRO A 482 15.13 -8.59 -9.48
C PRO A 482 13.88 -7.77 -9.08
N HIS A 483 12.96 -8.32 -8.30
CA HIS A 483 11.64 -7.78 -7.99
C HIS A 483 11.66 -6.85 -6.76
N PHE A 484 12.57 -5.87 -6.72
CA PHE A 484 12.79 -5.01 -5.55
C PHE A 484 11.57 -4.19 -5.13
N LEU A 485 10.67 -3.85 -6.06
CA LEU A 485 9.45 -3.10 -5.75
C LEU A 485 8.54 -3.87 -4.77
N THR A 486 8.53 -5.20 -4.88
CA THR A 486 7.69 -6.08 -4.05
C THR A 486 8.28 -6.38 -2.67
N PHE A 487 9.39 -5.73 -2.31
CA PHE A 487 9.99 -5.90 -1.00
C PHE A 487 9.04 -5.47 0.12
N PHE A 488 8.91 -6.35 1.09
CA PHE A 488 8.37 -6.10 2.42
C PHE A 488 9.28 -6.81 3.41
N ASN A 489 9.39 -6.28 4.61
CA ASN A 489 10.20 -6.92 5.63
C ASN A 489 9.48 -8.13 6.25
N GLU A 490 10.17 -8.81 7.15
CA GLU A 490 9.72 -10.08 7.73
C GLU A 490 8.47 -9.94 8.62
N ILE A 491 8.21 -8.74 9.18
CA ILE A 491 6.97 -8.46 9.94
C ILE A 491 5.74 -8.60 9.05
N ALA A 492 5.85 -8.19 7.79
CA ALA A 492 4.79 -8.34 6.81
C ALA A 492 4.72 -9.75 6.19
N GLY A 493 5.57 -10.69 6.59
CA GLY A 493 5.75 -12.00 5.94
C GLY A 493 6.55 -11.92 4.64
N GLY A 494 7.42 -10.92 4.51
CA GLY A 494 8.25 -10.70 3.33
C GLY A 494 7.44 -10.30 2.10
N ALA A 495 8.05 -10.39 0.92
CA ALA A 495 7.42 -10.04 -0.36
C ALA A 495 6.12 -10.84 -0.65
N ARG A 496 6.02 -12.07 -0.13
CA ARG A 496 4.83 -12.92 -0.31
C ARG A 496 3.65 -12.51 0.57
N GLY A 497 3.90 -11.84 1.70
CA GLY A 497 2.88 -11.42 2.67
C GLY A 497 2.38 -9.98 2.48
N GLY A 498 3.17 -9.14 1.85
CA GLY A 498 2.98 -7.69 1.76
C GLY A 498 1.62 -7.25 1.20
N TYR A 499 1.07 -7.98 0.23
CA TYR A 499 -0.22 -7.68 -0.41
C TYR A 499 -1.41 -7.60 0.57
N ARG A 500 -1.28 -8.19 1.76
CA ARG A 500 -2.32 -8.15 2.81
C ARG A 500 -2.39 -6.78 3.49
N TYR A 501 -1.31 -6.00 3.38
CA TYR A 501 -1.14 -4.73 4.08
C TYR A 501 -1.20 -3.54 3.14
N LEU A 502 -0.45 -3.59 2.04
CA LEU A 502 -0.30 -2.49 1.09
C LEU A 502 -0.24 -3.05 -0.34
N VAL A 503 -0.81 -2.30 -1.26
CA VAL A 503 -0.78 -2.58 -2.70
C VAL A 503 -0.37 -1.33 -3.49
N ASP A 504 -0.72 -1.21 -4.77
CA ASP A 504 -0.34 -0.10 -5.63
C ASP A 504 1.20 -0.01 -5.77
N SER A 505 1.76 1.15 -5.90
CA SER A 505 3.20 1.38 -6.06
C SER A 505 4.08 0.85 -4.91
N ASN A 506 3.49 0.25 -3.87
CA ASN A 506 4.25 -0.53 -2.89
C ASN A 506 4.61 -1.94 -3.38
N LEU A 507 3.86 -2.50 -4.31
CA LEU A 507 3.93 -3.91 -4.67
C LEU A 507 3.72 -4.15 -6.16
N ASP A 508 2.69 -3.55 -6.75
CA ASP A 508 2.14 -3.86 -8.06
C ASP A 508 1.91 -2.59 -8.86
N TRP A 509 2.75 -2.36 -9.86
CA TRP A 509 2.73 -1.18 -10.71
C TRP A 509 2.73 -1.54 -12.20
N GLY A 510 2.45 -2.82 -12.54
CA GLY A 510 2.46 -3.35 -13.90
C GLY A 510 3.82 -3.84 -14.38
N GLN A 511 4.78 -4.07 -13.50
CA GLN A 511 6.17 -4.40 -13.81
C GLN A 511 6.43 -5.85 -14.25
N ASN A 512 5.42 -6.76 -14.25
CA ASN A 512 5.64 -8.20 -14.42
C ASN A 512 5.15 -8.79 -15.75
N LEU A 513 5.01 -8.00 -16.82
CA LEU A 513 4.50 -8.51 -18.10
C LEU A 513 5.51 -9.44 -18.79
N TRP A 514 6.82 -9.20 -18.64
CA TRP A 514 7.84 -10.14 -19.13
C TRP A 514 7.81 -11.47 -18.41
N ASP A 515 7.55 -11.46 -17.10
CA ASP A 515 7.38 -12.69 -16.32
C ASP A 515 6.14 -13.46 -16.77
N LEU A 516 5.03 -12.74 -17.07
CA LEU A 516 3.81 -13.35 -17.59
C LEU A 516 4.05 -14.00 -18.95
N ARG A 517 4.69 -13.29 -19.88
CA ARG A 517 5.02 -13.85 -21.19
C ARG A 517 5.90 -15.09 -21.06
N ALA A 518 6.97 -15.02 -20.30
CA ALA A 518 7.88 -16.15 -20.11
C ALA A 518 7.17 -17.36 -19.48
N TRP A 519 6.24 -17.11 -18.53
CA TRP A 519 5.46 -18.18 -17.92
C TRP A 519 4.49 -18.82 -18.93
N MET A 520 3.78 -18.01 -19.73
CA MET A 520 2.86 -18.51 -20.77
C MET A 520 3.61 -19.36 -21.80
N ASP A 521 4.77 -18.89 -22.27
CA ASP A 521 5.60 -19.65 -23.21
C ASP A 521 6.07 -20.99 -22.63
N ALA A 522 6.48 -20.99 -21.36
CA ALA A 522 6.97 -22.21 -20.70
C ALA A 522 5.87 -23.25 -20.47
N HIS A 523 4.59 -22.83 -20.42
CA HIS A 523 3.46 -23.71 -20.15
C HIS A 523 2.56 -23.95 -21.37
N GLY A 524 2.92 -23.39 -22.54
CA GLY A 524 2.16 -23.55 -23.77
C GLY A 524 0.79 -22.85 -23.75
N GLU A 525 0.67 -21.77 -22.99
CA GLU A 525 -0.56 -20.98 -22.92
C GLU A 525 -0.53 -19.88 -23.99
N ASP A 526 -1.57 -19.81 -24.77
CA ASP A 526 -1.71 -18.88 -25.89
C ASP A 526 -2.65 -17.71 -25.59
N HIS A 527 -3.44 -17.81 -24.50
CA HIS A 527 -4.41 -16.81 -24.11
C HIS A 527 -4.52 -16.66 -22.59
N VAL A 528 -4.83 -15.43 -22.12
CA VAL A 528 -5.04 -15.12 -20.68
C VAL A 528 -6.11 -14.05 -20.50
N TYR A 529 -6.96 -14.19 -19.49
CA TYR A 529 -7.79 -13.11 -18.96
C TYR A 529 -6.94 -12.23 -18.06
N TYR A 530 -6.82 -10.94 -18.40
CA TYR A 530 -5.90 -10.02 -17.71
C TYR A 530 -6.65 -8.91 -16.96
N ALA A 531 -6.42 -8.80 -15.68
CA ALA A 531 -6.96 -7.78 -14.79
C ALA A 531 -5.86 -6.95 -14.15
N HIS A 532 -5.74 -5.69 -14.53
CA HIS A 532 -4.80 -4.74 -13.94
C HIS A 532 -5.28 -3.31 -14.13
N TYR A 533 -4.89 -2.40 -13.25
CA TYR A 533 -5.24 -0.99 -13.37
C TYR A 533 -4.28 -0.19 -14.29
N SER A 534 -3.14 -0.77 -14.65
CA SER A 534 -2.18 -0.13 -15.58
C SER A 534 -2.71 -0.20 -17.02
N PRO A 535 -2.60 0.89 -17.79
CA PRO A 535 -3.06 0.94 -19.20
C PRO A 535 -2.08 0.25 -20.17
N ALA A 536 -1.33 -0.75 -19.72
CA ALA A 536 -0.31 -1.41 -20.52
C ALA A 536 -0.87 -2.07 -21.79
N ARG A 537 -0.08 -2.05 -22.85
CA ARG A 537 -0.34 -2.73 -24.13
C ARG A 537 0.30 -4.13 -24.10
N LEU A 538 -0.50 -5.17 -23.86
CA LEU A 538 -0.01 -6.55 -23.75
C LEU A 538 0.49 -7.11 -25.08
N ASP A 539 -0.08 -6.66 -26.19
CA ASP A 539 0.33 -6.99 -27.55
C ASP A 539 1.81 -6.65 -27.81
N VAL A 540 2.33 -5.56 -27.25
CA VAL A 540 3.73 -5.16 -27.31
C VAL A 540 4.66 -6.20 -26.67
N TYR A 541 4.16 -6.93 -25.68
CA TYR A 541 4.88 -8.02 -25.01
C TYR A 541 4.63 -9.39 -25.64
N GLY A 542 3.84 -9.43 -26.74
CA GLY A 542 3.44 -10.67 -27.41
C GLY A 542 2.43 -11.50 -26.61
N ILE A 543 1.68 -10.88 -25.71
CA ILE A 543 0.68 -11.51 -24.87
C ILE A 543 -0.70 -11.33 -25.50
N ASN A 544 -1.35 -12.46 -25.83
CA ASN A 544 -2.74 -12.47 -26.28
C ASN A 544 -3.65 -12.54 -25.04
N ALA A 545 -4.52 -11.53 -24.88
CA ALA A 545 -5.33 -11.41 -23.69
C ALA A 545 -6.69 -10.77 -23.91
N ASP A 546 -7.67 -11.23 -23.16
CA ASP A 546 -8.92 -10.52 -22.93
C ASP A 546 -8.78 -9.67 -21.65
N PHE A 547 -9.07 -8.38 -21.77
CA PHE A 547 -9.01 -7.48 -20.63
C PHE A 547 -10.23 -7.65 -19.73
N LEU A 548 -10.00 -7.53 -18.42
CA LEU A 548 -11.03 -7.53 -17.40
C LEU A 548 -11.12 -6.15 -16.72
N PRO A 549 -12.23 -5.82 -16.03
CA PRO A 549 -12.32 -4.57 -15.29
C PRO A 549 -11.10 -4.35 -14.36
N PRO A 550 -10.58 -3.12 -14.18
CA PRO A 550 -11.16 -1.84 -14.57
C PRO A 550 -10.79 -1.34 -15.98
N ASP A 551 -10.15 -2.15 -16.81
CA ASP A 551 -9.75 -1.72 -18.15
C ASP A 551 -11.00 -1.34 -18.98
N PRO A 552 -11.01 -0.20 -19.69
CA PRO A 552 -12.16 0.19 -20.52
C PRO A 552 -12.43 -0.75 -21.69
N ARG A 553 -11.46 -1.59 -22.06
CA ARG A 553 -11.60 -2.63 -23.11
C ARG A 553 -12.12 -3.96 -22.57
N ALA A 554 -12.52 -4.01 -21.29
CA ALA A 554 -12.89 -5.24 -20.62
C ALA A 554 -14.02 -5.98 -21.34
N VAL A 555 -13.83 -7.29 -21.50
CA VAL A 555 -14.91 -8.20 -21.94
C VAL A 555 -15.93 -8.41 -20.82
N ALA A 556 -17.06 -9.01 -21.14
CA ALA A 556 -18.06 -9.38 -20.13
C ALA A 556 -17.45 -10.30 -19.07
N PHE A 557 -17.62 -9.94 -17.81
CA PHE A 557 -17.05 -10.65 -16.69
C PHE A 557 -18.10 -10.95 -15.62
N ALA A 558 -18.18 -12.21 -15.19
CA ALA A 558 -19.06 -12.66 -14.12
C ALA A 558 -18.24 -12.85 -12.82
N PRO A 559 -18.27 -11.90 -11.88
CA PRO A 559 -17.40 -11.89 -10.69
C PRO A 559 -17.55 -13.11 -9.78
N TRP A 560 -18.74 -13.72 -9.73
CA TRP A 560 -19.04 -14.86 -8.86
C TRP A 560 -19.00 -16.20 -9.60
N ASN A 561 -18.96 -16.17 -10.93
CA ASN A 561 -18.84 -17.38 -11.73
C ASN A 561 -17.95 -17.10 -12.96
N PRO A 562 -16.65 -16.84 -12.78
CA PRO A 562 -15.74 -16.52 -13.86
C PRO A 562 -15.65 -17.64 -14.88
N ALA A 563 -15.51 -17.28 -16.17
CA ALA A 563 -15.39 -18.23 -17.27
C ALA A 563 -14.16 -19.14 -17.11
N PRO A 564 -14.19 -20.36 -17.64
CA PRO A 564 -13.02 -21.25 -17.62
C PRO A 564 -11.84 -20.63 -18.37
N GLY A 565 -10.62 -20.77 -17.84
CA GLY A 565 -9.41 -20.27 -18.49
C GLY A 565 -8.29 -19.92 -17.53
N LEU A 566 -7.24 -19.35 -18.09
CA LEU A 566 -6.13 -18.78 -17.35
C LEU A 566 -6.40 -17.30 -17.04
N TYR A 567 -6.19 -16.89 -15.80
CA TYR A 567 -6.36 -15.52 -15.34
C TYR A 567 -5.05 -14.99 -14.77
N ALA A 568 -4.68 -13.77 -15.16
CA ALA A 568 -3.58 -13.02 -14.58
C ALA A 568 -4.15 -11.75 -13.92
N ILE A 569 -4.12 -11.70 -12.59
CA ILE A 569 -4.75 -10.66 -11.81
C ILE A 569 -3.69 -9.93 -10.99
N GLY A 570 -3.58 -8.60 -11.18
CA GLY A 570 -2.71 -7.75 -10.38
C GLY A 570 -3.15 -7.72 -8.92
N ALA A 571 -2.17 -7.75 -8.00
CA ALA A 571 -2.44 -7.77 -6.56
C ALA A 571 -3.29 -6.57 -6.12
N THR A 572 -3.14 -5.43 -6.77
CA THR A 572 -3.90 -4.20 -6.47
C THR A 572 -5.39 -4.37 -6.74
N VAL A 573 -5.76 -4.77 -7.94
CA VAL A 573 -7.17 -4.96 -8.30
C VAL A 573 -7.78 -6.16 -7.58
N LEU A 574 -6.98 -7.19 -7.29
CA LEU A 574 -7.39 -8.33 -6.48
C LEU A 574 -7.84 -7.91 -5.07
N GLN A 575 -7.22 -6.90 -4.47
CA GLN A 575 -7.56 -6.38 -3.15
C GLN A 575 -8.69 -5.32 -3.19
N GLY A 576 -9.08 -4.85 -4.35
CA GLY A 576 -10.25 -3.99 -4.55
C GLY A 576 -10.00 -2.56 -5.01
N PRO A 577 -8.87 -1.89 -4.69
CA PRO A 577 -8.60 -0.56 -5.24
C PRO A 577 -8.62 -0.60 -6.77
N TYR A 578 -9.15 0.46 -7.37
CA TYR A 578 -9.35 0.62 -8.82
C TYR A 578 -10.31 -0.38 -9.48
N ALA A 579 -10.73 -1.45 -8.82
CA ALA A 579 -11.80 -2.29 -9.33
C ALA A 579 -13.15 -1.55 -9.24
N PRO A 580 -14.13 -1.85 -10.10
CA PRO A 580 -15.46 -1.22 -10.05
C PRO A 580 -16.16 -1.39 -8.70
N ASP A 581 -15.88 -2.50 -8.02
CA ASP A 581 -16.38 -2.87 -6.71
C ASP A 581 -15.28 -3.65 -5.99
N VAL A 582 -15.15 -3.47 -4.69
CA VAL A 582 -14.20 -4.18 -3.85
C VAL A 582 -14.31 -5.71 -3.96
N ASN A 583 -15.45 -6.24 -4.38
CA ASN A 583 -15.72 -7.65 -4.55
C ASN A 583 -15.62 -8.16 -5.99
N THR A 584 -15.21 -7.32 -6.95
CA THR A 584 -15.05 -7.74 -8.37
C THR A 584 -14.19 -9.00 -8.51
N TYR A 585 -13.14 -9.13 -7.73
CA TYR A 585 -12.24 -10.30 -7.76
C TYR A 585 -12.32 -11.16 -6.49
N ALA A 586 -13.45 -11.09 -5.75
CA ALA A 586 -13.63 -11.82 -4.50
C ALA A 586 -13.49 -13.34 -4.67
N TRP A 587 -13.95 -13.87 -5.79
CA TRP A 587 -13.85 -15.30 -6.11
C TRP A 587 -12.38 -15.79 -6.09
N PHE A 588 -11.45 -14.99 -6.60
CA PHE A 588 -10.03 -15.32 -6.67
C PHE A 588 -9.32 -15.13 -5.32
N ARG A 589 -9.76 -14.17 -4.50
CA ARG A 589 -9.14 -13.91 -3.16
C ARG A 589 -9.20 -15.11 -2.23
N GLY A 590 -10.25 -15.92 -2.34
CA GLY A 590 -10.44 -17.10 -1.50
C GLY A 590 -9.67 -18.36 -1.97
N ARG A 591 -8.90 -18.26 -3.08
CA ARG A 591 -8.27 -19.42 -3.72
C ARG A 591 -6.77 -19.27 -3.82
N GLU A 592 -6.06 -20.39 -3.76
CA GLU A 592 -4.61 -20.40 -3.99
C GLU A 592 -4.33 -20.22 -5.49
N PRO A 593 -3.44 -19.28 -5.86
CA PRO A 593 -3.02 -19.09 -7.24
C PRO A 593 -2.11 -20.23 -7.70
N LEU A 594 -2.06 -20.49 -9.02
CA LEU A 594 -1.06 -21.37 -9.63
C LEU A 594 0.36 -20.90 -9.31
N THR A 595 0.58 -19.60 -9.43
CA THR A 595 1.84 -18.94 -9.10
C THR A 595 1.64 -17.44 -8.89
N ARG A 596 2.65 -16.78 -8.34
CA ARG A 596 2.69 -15.33 -8.12
C ARG A 596 3.94 -14.78 -8.81
N LEU A 597 3.76 -14.23 -10.00
CA LEU A 597 4.85 -13.66 -10.78
C LEU A 597 5.34 -12.36 -10.12
N GLY A 598 6.61 -12.35 -9.74
CA GLY A 598 7.23 -11.25 -9.01
C GLY A 598 6.51 -10.84 -7.72
N ASN A 599 5.66 -11.68 -7.14
CA ASN A 599 4.76 -11.44 -6.01
C ASN A 599 3.69 -10.35 -6.24
N ALA A 600 3.53 -9.83 -7.46
CA ALA A 600 2.62 -8.74 -7.79
C ALA A 600 1.51 -9.14 -8.78
N LEU A 601 1.76 -10.08 -9.66
CA LEU A 601 0.79 -10.58 -10.63
C LEU A 601 0.48 -12.05 -10.32
N TRP A 602 -0.80 -12.37 -10.07
CA TRP A 602 -1.23 -13.69 -9.60
C TRP A 602 -1.93 -14.45 -10.70
N LEU A 603 -1.49 -15.69 -10.94
CA LEU A 603 -2.08 -16.55 -11.95
C LEU A 603 -3.04 -17.55 -11.33
N TYR A 604 -4.22 -17.68 -11.93
CA TYR A 604 -5.24 -18.65 -11.52
C TYR A 604 -5.71 -19.45 -12.70
N ARG A 605 -6.10 -20.69 -12.45
CA ARG A 605 -6.81 -21.53 -13.43
C ARG A 605 -8.25 -21.70 -12.97
N VAL A 606 -9.20 -21.23 -13.78
CA VAL A 606 -10.62 -21.50 -13.57
C VAL A 606 -10.98 -22.74 -14.36
N PRO A 607 -11.43 -23.84 -13.70
CA PRO A 607 -11.88 -25.02 -14.39
C PRO A 607 -13.26 -24.78 -15.03
N PRO A 608 -13.68 -25.61 -15.99
CA PRO A 608 -15.08 -25.63 -16.45
C PRO A 608 -16.03 -25.81 -15.25
N ARG A 609 -17.05 -24.97 -15.18
CA ARG A 609 -18.07 -24.96 -14.12
C ARG A 609 -19.45 -24.84 -14.71
N GLU A 610 -20.42 -25.50 -14.11
CA GLU A 610 -21.82 -25.33 -14.48
C GLU A 610 -22.32 -23.95 -14.00
N THR A 611 -23.05 -23.25 -14.85
CA THR A 611 -23.68 -21.97 -14.51
C THR A 611 -24.87 -22.21 -13.60
N PRO A 612 -24.99 -21.55 -12.46
CA PRO A 612 -26.17 -21.63 -11.61
C PRO A 612 -27.41 -21.14 -12.36
N THR A 613 -28.52 -21.87 -12.24
CA THR A 613 -29.82 -21.51 -12.86
C THR A 613 -30.80 -20.92 -11.85
N TRP A 614 -30.48 -20.98 -10.59
CA TRP A 614 -31.28 -20.40 -9.50
C TRP A 614 -30.42 -19.86 -8.36
N ALA A 615 -30.98 -18.89 -7.65
CA ALA A 615 -30.34 -18.27 -6.48
C ALA A 615 -31.34 -18.08 -5.35
N VAL A 616 -30.89 -18.29 -4.12
CA VAL A 616 -31.59 -17.97 -2.88
C VAL A 616 -30.94 -16.75 -2.25
N LEU A 617 -31.74 -15.72 -1.98
CA LEU A 617 -31.32 -14.54 -1.24
C LEU A 617 -31.95 -14.53 0.15
N CYS A 618 -31.12 -14.60 1.17
CA CYS A 618 -31.57 -14.53 2.55
C CYS A 618 -31.86 -13.09 2.98
N ALA A 619 -32.67 -12.93 4.01
CA ALA A 619 -32.93 -11.62 4.61
C ALA A 619 -31.60 -10.93 5.05
N GLY A 620 -31.53 -9.61 4.89
CA GLY A 620 -30.35 -8.82 5.18
C GLY A 620 -29.34 -8.69 4.03
N VAL A 621 -29.56 -9.38 2.91
CA VAL A 621 -28.76 -9.24 1.69
C VAL A 621 -29.37 -8.16 0.77
N SER A 622 -28.56 -7.17 0.37
CA SER A 622 -29.03 -5.97 -0.37
C SER A 622 -28.80 -6.04 -1.88
N PHE A 623 -28.88 -7.23 -2.50
CA PHE A 623 -28.72 -7.39 -3.94
C PHE A 623 -30.09 -7.53 -4.65
N SER A 624 -30.22 -6.82 -5.79
CA SER A 624 -31.36 -7.06 -6.68
C SER A 624 -31.15 -8.36 -7.51
N SER A 625 -32.25 -8.94 -8.01
CA SER A 625 -32.20 -10.11 -8.90
C SER A 625 -31.28 -9.89 -10.10
N ASP A 626 -31.39 -8.72 -10.75
CA ASP A 626 -30.60 -8.36 -11.92
C ASP A 626 -29.10 -8.30 -11.57
N THR A 627 -28.76 -7.75 -10.41
CA THR A 627 -27.37 -7.71 -9.94
C THR A 627 -26.82 -9.12 -9.73
N VAL A 628 -27.60 -10.01 -9.13
CA VAL A 628 -27.18 -11.41 -8.89
C VAL A 628 -27.02 -12.14 -10.21
N ALA A 629 -27.98 -11.99 -11.15
CA ALA A 629 -27.90 -12.58 -12.47
C ALA A 629 -26.65 -12.10 -13.23
N GLN A 630 -26.39 -10.80 -13.24
CA GLN A 630 -25.20 -10.23 -13.89
C GLN A 630 -23.90 -10.77 -13.28
N ARG A 631 -23.82 -10.86 -11.94
CA ARG A 631 -22.61 -11.33 -11.25
C ARG A 631 -22.34 -12.82 -11.42
N LEU A 632 -23.38 -13.61 -11.72
CA LEU A 632 -23.27 -15.05 -12.03
C LEU A 632 -23.13 -15.35 -13.52
N GLY A 633 -23.29 -14.35 -14.40
CA GLY A 633 -23.18 -14.51 -15.85
C GLY A 633 -24.37 -15.25 -16.50
N GLY A 634 -25.51 -15.31 -15.80
CA GLY A 634 -26.72 -15.98 -16.26
C GLY A 634 -27.84 -15.00 -16.65
N GLY A 635 -28.56 -15.26 -17.79
CA GLY A 635 -29.70 -14.46 -18.21
C GLY A 635 -31.03 -14.86 -17.55
N ASP A 636 -31.31 -16.14 -17.45
CA ASP A 636 -32.56 -16.69 -16.89
C ASP A 636 -32.31 -17.29 -15.50
N LEU A 637 -31.96 -16.44 -14.53
CA LEU A 637 -31.75 -16.86 -13.17
C LEU A 637 -33.04 -16.76 -12.37
N ARG A 638 -33.54 -17.88 -11.84
CA ARG A 638 -34.64 -17.86 -10.88
C ARG A 638 -34.15 -17.43 -9.52
N VAL A 639 -34.62 -16.30 -9.01
CA VAL A 639 -34.24 -15.78 -7.69
C VAL A 639 -35.38 -16.02 -6.68
N LEU A 640 -35.05 -16.59 -5.52
CA LEU A 640 -35.94 -16.99 -4.44
C LEU A 640 -35.60 -16.24 -3.15
N TRP A 641 -36.62 -15.84 -2.39
CA TRP A 641 -36.46 -15.12 -1.11
C TRP A 641 -37.18 -15.86 0.04
N PRO A 642 -36.70 -17.01 0.49
CA PRO A 642 -37.23 -17.66 1.67
C PRO A 642 -36.72 -16.99 2.95
N ASP A 643 -37.42 -17.24 4.06
CA ASP A 643 -36.83 -17.06 5.40
C ASP A 643 -35.76 -18.14 5.62
N CYS A 644 -34.51 -17.84 5.30
CA CYS A 644 -33.42 -18.82 5.37
C CYS A 644 -33.15 -19.34 6.81
N ALA A 645 -33.64 -18.65 7.86
CA ALA A 645 -33.49 -19.12 9.21
C ALA A 645 -34.34 -20.40 9.44
N HIS A 646 -35.48 -20.47 8.74
CA HIS A 646 -36.45 -21.55 8.97
C HIS A 646 -36.72 -22.41 7.73
N THR A 647 -36.35 -21.97 6.54
CA THR A 647 -36.71 -22.63 5.29
C THR A 647 -35.54 -22.71 4.30
N SER A 648 -35.38 -23.88 3.70
CA SER A 648 -34.49 -24.04 2.51
C SER A 648 -35.36 -24.50 1.33
N VAL A 649 -35.08 -23.98 0.13
CA VAL A 649 -35.86 -24.27 -1.09
C VAL A 649 -34.93 -24.80 -2.16
N TYR A 650 -35.36 -25.85 -2.84
CA TYR A 650 -34.64 -26.50 -3.93
C TYR A 650 -35.57 -26.61 -5.15
N PRO A 651 -35.29 -25.84 -6.22
CA PRO A 651 -36.04 -26.00 -7.48
C PRO A 651 -35.92 -27.40 -8.09
N PRO A 652 -36.89 -27.81 -8.96
CA PRO A 652 -36.81 -29.12 -9.59
C PRO A 652 -35.61 -29.24 -10.54
N GLY A 653 -35.06 -30.45 -10.65
CA GLY A 653 -33.89 -30.74 -11.48
C GLY A 653 -32.59 -30.90 -10.67
N GLN A 654 -31.46 -31.03 -11.37
CA GLN A 654 -30.14 -31.27 -10.78
C GLN A 654 -29.20 -30.11 -11.04
N GLN A 655 -29.70 -28.98 -11.52
CA GLN A 655 -28.86 -27.81 -11.82
C GLN A 655 -28.36 -27.13 -10.55
N PRO A 656 -27.08 -26.73 -10.51
CA PRO A 656 -26.54 -26.08 -9.32
C PRO A 656 -27.22 -24.74 -9.07
N GLY A 657 -27.33 -24.39 -7.80
CA GLY A 657 -27.80 -23.09 -7.33
C GLY A 657 -26.78 -22.39 -6.48
N VAL A 658 -27.13 -21.17 -6.09
CA VAL A 658 -26.36 -20.39 -5.11
C VAL A 658 -27.26 -19.92 -3.98
N LEU A 659 -26.70 -19.83 -2.78
CA LEU A 659 -27.29 -19.20 -1.62
C LEU A 659 -26.46 -17.98 -1.22
N ILE A 660 -27.08 -16.83 -1.07
CA ILE A 660 -26.42 -15.60 -0.65
C ILE A 660 -26.99 -15.22 0.70
N ALA A 661 -26.12 -15.20 1.70
CA ALA A 661 -26.52 -15.02 3.09
C ALA A 661 -25.55 -14.13 3.86
N SER A 662 -26.01 -13.54 4.95
CA SER A 662 -25.12 -12.91 5.94
C SER A 662 -24.26 -13.97 6.65
N PRO A 663 -23.10 -13.61 7.22
CA PRO A 663 -22.19 -14.57 7.84
C PRO A 663 -22.80 -15.39 8.99
N ASP A 664 -23.79 -14.80 9.66
CA ASP A 664 -24.45 -15.39 10.84
C ASP A 664 -25.69 -16.25 10.48
N THR A 665 -26.03 -16.33 9.18
CA THR A 665 -27.19 -17.11 8.74
C THR A 665 -26.88 -18.61 8.80
N ALA A 666 -27.77 -19.39 9.39
CA ALA A 666 -27.68 -20.84 9.34
C ALA A 666 -27.83 -21.32 7.89
N VAL A 667 -26.84 -22.03 7.37
CA VAL A 667 -26.82 -22.53 6.00
C VAL A 667 -27.07 -24.04 5.96
N PRO A 668 -27.61 -24.57 4.84
CA PRO A 668 -27.81 -26.01 4.67
C PRO A 668 -26.48 -26.78 4.82
N PRO A 669 -26.48 -28.01 5.34
CA PRO A 669 -25.27 -28.79 5.62
C PRO A 669 -24.36 -29.09 4.43
N ARG A 670 -24.86 -28.97 3.20
CA ARG A 670 -24.13 -29.23 1.95
C ARG A 670 -23.80 -27.96 1.18
N ALA A 671 -23.96 -26.80 1.80
CA ALA A 671 -23.59 -25.51 1.20
C ALA A 671 -22.07 -25.30 1.28
N GLU A 672 -21.43 -25.13 0.13
CA GLU A 672 -19.98 -24.87 0.06
C GLU A 672 -19.72 -23.39 -0.16
N VAL A 673 -18.80 -22.80 0.61
CA VAL A 673 -18.41 -21.40 0.43
C VAL A 673 -17.75 -21.24 -0.95
N ASP A 674 -18.35 -20.44 -1.81
CA ASP A 674 -17.82 -20.12 -3.15
C ASP A 674 -17.19 -18.72 -3.18
N VAL A 675 -17.84 -17.70 -2.62
CA VAL A 675 -17.32 -16.33 -2.59
C VAL A 675 -17.62 -15.67 -1.24
N THR A 676 -16.61 -15.03 -0.65
CA THR A 676 -16.77 -14.17 0.52
C THR A 676 -16.75 -12.70 0.09
N LEU A 677 -17.84 -11.99 0.33
CA LEU A 677 -17.99 -10.57 0.00
C LEU A 677 -17.65 -9.73 1.22
N ARG A 678 -16.91 -8.63 0.98
CA ARG A 678 -16.45 -7.73 2.03
C ARG A 678 -16.99 -6.32 1.80
N SER A 679 -17.23 -5.61 2.90
CA SER A 679 -17.42 -4.17 2.87
C SER A 679 -16.12 -3.44 2.53
N ALA A 680 -16.19 -2.16 2.20
CA ALA A 680 -15.00 -1.31 2.07
C ALA A 680 -14.18 -1.23 3.37
N GLY A 681 -14.83 -1.42 4.53
CA GLY A 681 -14.20 -1.52 5.85
C GLY A 681 -13.44 -2.83 6.08
N GLY A 682 -13.52 -3.80 5.16
CA GLY A 682 -12.83 -5.09 5.23
C GLY A 682 -13.58 -6.18 6.02
N GLU A 683 -14.76 -5.89 6.54
CA GLU A 683 -15.61 -6.84 7.27
C GLU A 683 -16.37 -7.73 6.28
N THR A 684 -16.60 -8.99 6.63
CA THR A 684 -17.43 -9.88 5.82
C THR A 684 -18.88 -9.41 5.87
N GLU A 685 -19.43 -9.06 4.72
CA GLU A 685 -20.79 -8.53 4.57
C GLU A 685 -21.78 -9.63 4.19
N SER A 686 -21.38 -10.49 3.25
CA SER A 686 -22.18 -11.61 2.77
C SER A 686 -21.30 -12.74 2.28
N VAL A 687 -21.86 -13.95 2.22
CA VAL A 687 -21.20 -15.13 1.68
C VAL A 687 -22.10 -15.75 0.60
N VAL A 688 -21.50 -16.05 -0.54
CA VAL A 688 -22.13 -16.80 -1.63
C VAL A 688 -21.73 -18.26 -1.47
N TYR A 689 -22.70 -19.11 -1.25
CA TYR A 689 -22.54 -20.55 -1.14
C TYR A 689 -22.99 -21.21 -2.42
N ARG A 690 -22.30 -22.25 -2.84
CA ARG A 690 -22.73 -23.12 -3.91
C ARG A 690 -23.58 -24.24 -3.33
N LEU A 691 -24.75 -24.48 -3.93
CA LEU A 691 -25.67 -25.55 -3.57
C LEU A 691 -25.65 -26.63 -4.66
N SER A 692 -25.68 -27.91 -4.24
CA SER A 692 -25.99 -28.99 -5.16
C SER A 692 -27.42 -28.86 -5.65
N GLY A 693 -27.69 -29.22 -6.90
CA GLY A 693 -29.01 -29.10 -7.49
C GLY A 693 -30.07 -30.05 -6.92
N SER A 694 -29.66 -30.96 -6.05
CA SER A 694 -30.59 -31.96 -5.47
C SER A 694 -31.02 -31.54 -4.07
N ALA A 695 -32.32 -31.58 -3.78
CA ALA A 695 -32.82 -31.43 -2.43
C ALA A 695 -32.23 -32.53 -1.52
N PRO A 696 -31.95 -32.24 -0.25
CA PRO A 696 -31.55 -33.27 0.71
C PRO A 696 -32.67 -34.28 0.90
N THR A 697 -32.29 -35.55 1.10
CA THR A 697 -33.26 -36.62 1.38
C THR A 697 -33.58 -36.64 2.87
N PRO A 698 -34.84 -36.71 3.28
CA PRO A 698 -35.21 -36.86 4.69
C PRO A 698 -34.63 -38.15 5.26
N GLU A 699 -34.20 -38.12 6.54
CA GLU A 699 -33.71 -39.33 7.21
C GLU A 699 -34.80 -40.38 7.35
N THR A 700 -36.03 -39.92 7.53
CA THR A 700 -37.23 -40.80 7.58
C THR A 700 -38.15 -40.45 6.42
N PRO A 701 -38.03 -41.10 5.25
CA PRO A 701 -38.89 -40.88 4.11
C PRO A 701 -40.30 -41.49 4.38
N LEU A 702 -41.35 -40.75 4.05
CA LEU A 702 -42.74 -41.16 4.19
C LEU A 702 -43.52 -40.90 2.92
N SER A 703 -43.20 -41.62 1.84
CA SER A 703 -43.78 -41.42 0.49
C SER A 703 -45.20 -42.03 0.30
N ALA A 704 -45.69 -42.74 1.30
CA ALA A 704 -47.00 -43.38 1.23
C ALA A 704 -48.10 -42.59 1.98
N VAL A 705 -47.84 -41.33 2.28
CA VAL A 705 -48.83 -40.44 2.94
C VAL A 705 -49.41 -39.52 1.85
N GLU A 706 -50.72 -39.59 1.63
CA GLU A 706 -51.43 -38.68 0.74
C GLU A 706 -51.97 -37.49 1.53
N VAL A 707 -51.73 -36.28 1.02
CA VAL A 707 -52.15 -35.01 1.60
C VAL A 707 -53.12 -34.32 0.64
N ASP A 708 -54.30 -33.95 1.10
CA ASP A 708 -55.31 -33.23 0.34
C ASP A 708 -54.98 -31.72 0.29
N GLY A 709 -54.01 -31.34 -0.52
CA GLY A 709 -53.53 -29.95 -0.62
C GLY A 709 -52.49 -29.79 -1.75
N PRO A 710 -51.92 -28.61 -1.93
CA PRO A 710 -50.94 -28.31 -3.01
C PRO A 710 -49.53 -28.86 -2.76
N LEU A 711 -49.29 -29.59 -1.68
CA LEU A 711 -48.00 -30.14 -1.29
C LEU A 711 -48.06 -31.66 -1.11
N ASP A 712 -46.99 -32.36 -1.54
CA ASP A 712 -46.73 -33.74 -1.21
C ASP A 712 -45.76 -33.81 -0.02
N PHE A 713 -46.05 -34.56 1.02
CA PHE A 713 -45.16 -34.81 2.12
C PHE A 713 -44.13 -35.88 1.78
N LEU A 714 -42.81 -35.55 1.87
CA LEU A 714 -41.72 -36.44 1.48
C LEU A 714 -41.10 -37.18 2.70
N GLY A 715 -41.27 -36.64 3.92
CA GLY A 715 -40.68 -37.16 5.12
C GLY A 715 -40.13 -36.09 6.05
N TYR A 716 -39.36 -36.53 7.03
CA TYR A 716 -38.79 -35.64 8.03
C TYR A 716 -37.39 -36.06 8.48
N THR A 717 -36.65 -35.11 9.07
CA THR A 717 -35.42 -35.34 9.86
C THR A 717 -35.65 -34.78 11.26
N LEU A 718 -35.35 -35.56 12.30
CA LEU A 718 -35.53 -35.18 13.68
C LEU A 718 -34.14 -35.11 14.37
N HIS A 719 -33.77 -33.94 14.83
CA HIS A 719 -32.48 -33.70 15.49
C HIS A 719 -32.60 -33.81 17.03
N ALA A 720 -33.28 -34.85 17.50
CA ALA A 720 -33.41 -35.15 18.92
C ALA A 720 -33.69 -36.64 19.17
N GLU A 721 -33.03 -37.23 20.13
CA GLU A 721 -33.23 -38.63 20.55
C GLU A 721 -34.13 -38.71 21.82
N THR A 722 -34.20 -37.63 22.59
CA THR A 722 -34.89 -37.55 23.85
C THR A 722 -35.62 -36.23 24.03
N VAL A 723 -36.65 -36.21 24.88
CA VAL A 723 -37.34 -34.99 25.31
C VAL A 723 -36.74 -34.53 26.64
N THR A 724 -36.00 -33.42 26.60
CA THR A 724 -35.41 -32.79 27.79
C THR A 724 -36.15 -31.51 28.11
N PRO A 725 -36.65 -31.31 29.35
CA PRO A 725 -37.31 -30.09 29.75
C PRO A 725 -36.43 -28.86 29.59
N GLY A 726 -36.97 -27.82 28.96
CA GLY A 726 -36.26 -26.56 28.68
C GLY A 726 -35.44 -26.56 27.41
N ASP A 727 -35.25 -27.70 26.73
CA ASP A 727 -34.60 -27.80 25.43
C ASP A 727 -35.60 -27.59 24.29
N ALA A 728 -35.09 -27.41 23.07
CA ALA A 728 -35.88 -27.36 21.84
C ALA A 728 -35.60 -28.60 20.98
N ILE A 729 -36.68 -29.23 20.50
CA ILE A 729 -36.63 -30.27 19.50
C ILE A 729 -36.59 -29.59 18.11
N LEU A 730 -35.53 -29.79 17.36
CA LEU A 730 -35.44 -29.33 15.97
C LEU A 730 -35.99 -30.42 15.05
N LEU A 731 -36.97 -30.06 14.24
CA LEU A 731 -37.65 -30.90 13.26
C LEU A 731 -37.51 -30.26 11.88
N GLU A 732 -37.06 -30.99 10.88
CA GLU A 732 -37.15 -30.60 9.48
C GLU A 732 -38.23 -31.43 8.77
N THR A 733 -39.18 -30.75 8.12
CA THR A 733 -40.19 -31.37 7.29
C THR A 733 -39.96 -31.08 5.84
N TYR A 734 -40.13 -32.09 4.98
CA TYR A 734 -39.79 -32.04 3.55
C TYR A 734 -41.08 -32.11 2.76
N TRP A 735 -41.31 -31.07 1.93
CA TRP A 735 -42.59 -30.95 1.16
C TRP A 735 -42.24 -30.63 -0.29
N ARG A 736 -42.90 -31.32 -1.21
CA ARG A 736 -42.82 -31.04 -2.64
C ARG A 736 -44.03 -30.25 -3.09
N VAL A 737 -43.82 -29.16 -3.80
CA VAL A 737 -44.88 -28.37 -4.41
C VAL A 737 -45.48 -29.15 -5.58
N ARG A 738 -46.75 -29.46 -5.47
CA ARG A 738 -47.57 -30.10 -6.52
C ARG A 738 -48.24 -29.04 -7.39
N ASP A 739 -48.79 -28.03 -6.72
CA ASP A 739 -49.49 -26.93 -7.37
C ASP A 739 -49.29 -25.63 -6.61
N VAL A 740 -49.54 -24.48 -7.21
CA VAL A 740 -49.42 -23.15 -6.57
C VAL A 740 -50.76 -22.82 -5.92
N PRO A 741 -50.79 -22.66 -4.58
CA PRO A 741 -52.05 -22.41 -3.90
C PRO A 741 -52.55 -21.00 -4.15
N GLY A 742 -53.87 -20.86 -4.35
CA GLY A 742 -54.54 -19.56 -4.48
C GLY A 742 -54.83 -18.84 -3.15
N ARG A 743 -54.46 -19.42 -2.00
CA ARG A 743 -54.74 -18.93 -0.67
C ARG A 743 -53.61 -19.26 0.33
N PRO A 744 -53.40 -18.46 1.37
CA PRO A 744 -52.29 -18.64 2.31
C PRO A 744 -52.49 -19.93 3.15
N LEU A 745 -51.31 -20.55 3.46
CA LEU A 745 -51.23 -21.77 4.27
C LEU A 745 -50.06 -21.71 5.25
N SER A 746 -50.10 -22.62 6.25
CA SER A 746 -49.00 -22.87 7.14
C SER A 746 -48.75 -24.37 7.31
N LEU A 747 -47.49 -24.74 7.56
CA LEU A 747 -47.11 -26.09 7.94
C LEU A 747 -47.20 -26.22 9.44
N LEU A 748 -47.86 -27.26 9.90
CA LEU A 748 -48.07 -27.58 11.31
C LEU A 748 -46.89 -28.41 11.82
N ALA A 749 -46.39 -28.06 13.00
CA ALA A 749 -45.47 -28.91 13.77
C ALA A 749 -45.75 -28.75 15.26
N HIS A 750 -46.30 -29.78 15.89
CA HIS A 750 -46.63 -29.75 17.31
C HIS A 750 -45.96 -30.91 18.06
N LEU A 751 -45.62 -30.64 19.32
CA LEU A 751 -45.32 -31.67 20.30
C LEU A 751 -46.55 -31.89 21.19
N LEU A 752 -47.11 -33.08 21.14
CA LEU A 752 -48.23 -33.45 21.99
C LEU A 752 -47.71 -34.09 23.30
N GLY A 753 -48.27 -33.68 24.41
CA GLY A 753 -47.99 -34.23 25.71
C GLY A 753 -48.71 -35.59 25.97
N PRO A 754 -48.47 -36.17 27.17
CA PRO A 754 -49.10 -37.48 27.55
C PRO A 754 -50.63 -37.49 27.56
N ASP A 755 -51.26 -36.35 27.72
CA ASP A 755 -52.69 -36.12 27.68
C ASP A 755 -53.28 -35.85 26.28
N GLY A 756 -52.37 -35.81 25.26
CA GLY A 756 -52.72 -35.50 23.87
C GLY A 756 -52.87 -34.01 23.56
N SER A 757 -52.64 -33.11 24.52
CA SER A 757 -52.65 -31.66 24.29
C SER A 757 -51.33 -31.20 23.65
N ALA A 758 -51.38 -30.15 22.83
CA ALA A 758 -50.18 -29.55 22.27
C ALA A 758 -49.41 -28.79 23.37
N VAL A 759 -48.23 -29.26 23.72
CA VAL A 759 -47.35 -28.63 24.73
C VAL A 759 -46.27 -27.73 24.10
N ALA A 760 -45.99 -27.90 22.80
CA ALA A 760 -45.18 -26.97 22.01
C ALA A 760 -45.73 -26.91 20.57
N VAL A 761 -45.65 -25.71 19.99
CA VAL A 761 -46.09 -25.37 18.63
C VAL A 761 -44.97 -24.68 17.92
N GLY A 762 -44.63 -25.19 16.74
CA GLY A 762 -43.58 -24.64 15.86
C GLY A 762 -44.07 -24.44 14.43
N ASP A 763 -45.36 -24.01 14.29
CA ASP A 763 -45.98 -23.82 12.99
C ASP A 763 -45.27 -22.72 12.19
N GLY A 764 -45.21 -22.89 10.86
CA GLY A 764 -44.61 -21.87 10.00
C GLY A 764 -44.43 -22.33 8.56
N LEU A 765 -44.30 -21.34 7.68
CA LEU A 765 -43.89 -21.50 6.28
C LEU A 765 -43.08 -20.28 5.90
N GLY A 766 -41.78 -20.46 5.73
CA GLY A 766 -40.85 -19.36 5.42
C GLY A 766 -40.58 -19.14 3.94
N PHE A 767 -41.41 -19.69 3.04
CA PHE A 767 -41.29 -19.47 1.60
C PHE A 767 -42.58 -18.89 1.01
N PRO A 768 -42.58 -17.66 0.47
CA PRO A 768 -43.75 -17.01 -0.10
C PRO A 768 -44.36 -17.81 -1.22
N ILE A 769 -45.68 -18.04 -1.16
CA ILE A 769 -46.43 -18.89 -2.11
C ILE A 769 -46.41 -18.33 -3.50
N GLU A 770 -46.24 -17.03 -3.69
CA GLU A 770 -46.16 -16.35 -4.99
C GLU A 770 -44.93 -16.73 -5.78
N GLN A 771 -43.92 -17.30 -5.13
CA GLN A 771 -42.68 -17.73 -5.75
C GLN A 771 -42.62 -19.22 -6.05
N TRP A 772 -43.66 -19.99 -5.68
CA TRP A 772 -43.68 -21.42 -5.84
C TRP A 772 -43.76 -21.82 -7.31
N GLN A 773 -43.11 -22.92 -7.63
CA GLN A 773 -43.31 -23.63 -8.90
C GLN A 773 -43.50 -25.13 -8.64
N PRO A 774 -44.32 -25.82 -9.43
CA PRO A 774 -44.47 -27.25 -9.32
C PRO A 774 -43.12 -27.97 -9.39
N GLY A 775 -42.89 -28.88 -8.43
CA GLY A 775 -41.65 -29.62 -8.30
C GLY A 775 -40.64 -29.01 -7.29
N ASP A 776 -40.83 -27.79 -6.85
CA ASP A 776 -40.00 -27.23 -5.77
C ASP A 776 -40.02 -28.11 -4.53
N VAL A 777 -38.88 -28.31 -3.86
CA VAL A 777 -38.85 -29.00 -2.57
C VAL A 777 -38.57 -27.95 -1.49
N ILE A 778 -39.49 -27.83 -0.55
CA ILE A 778 -39.42 -26.95 0.59
C ILE A 778 -39.00 -27.80 1.81
N VAL A 779 -37.90 -27.42 2.44
CA VAL A 779 -37.47 -28.00 3.72
C VAL A 779 -37.71 -26.96 4.78
N GLN A 780 -38.75 -27.18 5.57
CA GLN A 780 -39.15 -26.30 6.65
C GLN A 780 -38.58 -26.78 7.97
N ARG A 781 -37.89 -25.91 8.68
CA ARG A 781 -37.34 -26.14 10.02
C ARG A 781 -38.33 -25.63 11.08
N HIS A 782 -38.62 -26.47 12.05
CA HIS A 782 -39.49 -26.17 13.18
C HIS A 782 -38.72 -26.31 14.48
N SER A 783 -38.92 -25.40 15.41
CA SER A 783 -38.34 -25.48 16.74
C SER A 783 -39.47 -25.68 17.75
N LEU A 784 -39.49 -26.84 18.39
CA LEU A 784 -40.48 -27.21 19.37
C LEU A 784 -39.90 -27.09 20.79
N ALA A 785 -40.19 -25.99 21.48
CA ALA A 785 -39.69 -25.74 22.84
C ALA A 785 -40.39 -26.67 23.85
N VAL A 786 -39.64 -27.58 24.45
CA VAL A 786 -40.16 -28.45 25.48
C VAL A 786 -40.36 -27.68 26.78
N PRO A 787 -41.56 -27.65 27.38
CA PRO A 787 -41.78 -26.95 28.63
C PRO A 787 -40.85 -27.42 29.75
N VAL A 788 -40.41 -26.48 30.61
CA VAL A 788 -39.48 -26.77 31.71
C VAL A 788 -40.15 -27.70 32.74
N ASP A 789 -41.47 -27.62 32.85
CA ASP A 789 -42.34 -28.45 33.73
C ASP A 789 -42.97 -29.66 33.02
N ALA A 790 -42.42 -30.05 31.82
CA ALA A 790 -42.91 -31.20 31.08
C ALA A 790 -43.00 -32.42 32.01
N ARG A 791 -44.10 -33.18 31.97
CA ARG A 791 -44.36 -34.31 32.85
C ARG A 791 -43.80 -35.61 32.29
N PRO A 792 -43.47 -36.64 33.11
CA PRO A 792 -43.15 -37.96 32.60
C PRO A 792 -44.31 -38.52 31.77
N GLY A 793 -43.99 -39.26 30.72
CA GLY A 793 -44.99 -39.89 29.85
C GLY A 793 -44.62 -39.92 28.40
N THR A 794 -45.53 -40.32 27.53
CA THR A 794 -45.28 -40.42 26.07
C THR A 794 -45.59 -39.09 25.38
N TYR A 795 -44.59 -38.52 24.69
CA TYR A 795 -44.72 -37.33 23.85
C TYR A 795 -44.76 -37.76 22.40
N THR A 796 -45.57 -37.07 21.58
CA THR A 796 -45.70 -37.39 20.15
C THR A 796 -45.45 -36.13 19.32
N VAL A 797 -44.51 -36.19 18.37
CA VAL A 797 -44.30 -35.13 17.36
C VAL A 797 -45.27 -35.41 16.24
N ILE A 798 -46.01 -34.39 15.85
CA ILE A 798 -46.95 -34.42 14.71
C ILE A 798 -46.63 -33.30 13.75
N THR A 799 -46.96 -33.52 12.46
CA THR A 799 -46.94 -32.51 11.40
C THR A 799 -48.20 -32.54 10.57
N GLY A 800 -48.37 -31.57 9.69
CA GLY A 800 -49.47 -31.42 8.77
C GLY A 800 -49.46 -30.03 8.15
N ALA A 801 -50.59 -29.63 7.57
CA ALA A 801 -50.77 -28.29 7.04
C ALA A 801 -52.21 -27.81 7.22
N TYR A 802 -52.41 -26.52 7.14
CA TYR A 802 -53.71 -25.88 7.28
C TYR A 802 -53.80 -24.57 6.51
N TRP A 803 -55.00 -24.18 6.14
CA TRP A 803 -55.29 -22.91 5.50
C TRP A 803 -55.33 -21.79 6.58
N LEU A 804 -54.54 -20.75 6.38
CA LEU A 804 -54.40 -19.64 7.37
C LEU A 804 -55.68 -18.80 7.49
N ASP A 805 -56.48 -18.70 6.46
CA ASP A 805 -57.70 -17.89 6.43
C ASP A 805 -58.90 -18.54 7.12
N THR A 806 -58.94 -19.89 7.16
CA THR A 806 -60.03 -20.66 7.80
C THR A 806 -59.57 -21.47 9.00
N MET A 807 -58.28 -21.65 9.20
CA MET A 807 -57.70 -22.56 10.19
C MET A 807 -58.06 -24.02 9.98
N GLU A 808 -58.55 -24.36 8.79
CA GLU A 808 -58.93 -25.70 8.39
C GLU A 808 -57.70 -26.54 8.08
N ARG A 809 -57.54 -27.66 8.78
CA ARG A 809 -56.44 -28.60 8.53
C ARG A 809 -56.73 -29.46 7.33
N TRP A 810 -55.67 -29.84 6.62
CA TRP A 810 -55.81 -30.69 5.45
C TRP A 810 -56.07 -32.14 5.84
N THR A 811 -56.87 -32.81 5.01
CA THR A 811 -57.07 -34.24 5.17
C THR A 811 -55.82 -35.00 4.75
N ILE A 812 -55.41 -35.93 5.59
CA ILE A 812 -54.21 -36.75 5.38
C ILE A 812 -54.64 -38.21 5.43
N THR A 813 -54.22 -38.97 4.39
CA THR A 813 -54.47 -40.42 4.34
C THR A 813 -53.17 -41.18 4.52
N ASP A 814 -53.02 -42.01 5.51
CA ASP A 814 -51.82 -42.80 5.74
C ASP A 814 -51.72 -44.04 4.85
N ALA A 815 -50.55 -44.71 4.89
CA ALA A 815 -50.30 -45.94 4.08
C ALA A 815 -51.32 -47.10 4.35
N THR A 816 -52.13 -47.02 5.40
CA THR A 816 -53.15 -48.02 5.72
C THR A 816 -54.52 -47.61 5.21
N GLY A 817 -54.66 -46.43 4.59
CA GLY A 817 -55.91 -45.85 4.15
C GLY A 817 -56.74 -45.21 5.27
N GLN A 818 -56.17 -44.98 6.45
CA GLN A 818 -56.81 -44.24 7.54
C GLN A 818 -56.69 -42.75 7.29
N THR A 819 -57.79 -42.01 7.39
CA THR A 819 -57.83 -40.57 7.24
C THR A 819 -57.72 -39.87 8.59
N GLY A 820 -56.96 -38.73 8.62
CA GLY A 820 -56.82 -37.89 9.78
C GLY A 820 -56.46 -36.43 9.33
N ASP A 821 -56.10 -35.56 10.27
CA ASP A 821 -55.76 -34.18 10.02
C ASP A 821 -54.26 -33.87 10.37
N THR A 822 -53.51 -34.92 10.76
CA THR A 822 -52.09 -34.82 11.15
C THR A 822 -51.34 -36.10 10.82
N ILE A 823 -50.01 -35.96 10.59
CA ILE A 823 -49.07 -37.06 10.42
C ILE A 823 -48.35 -37.24 11.73
N ARG A 824 -48.36 -38.45 12.31
CA ARG A 824 -47.56 -38.77 13.49
C ARG A 824 -46.14 -39.14 13.03
N LEU A 825 -45.16 -38.38 13.51
CA LEU A 825 -43.76 -38.55 13.07
C LEU A 825 -42.96 -39.43 14.02
N TYR A 826 -42.92 -39.07 15.31
CA TYR A 826 -42.09 -39.74 16.27
C TYR A 826 -42.70 -39.74 17.67
N ARG A 827 -42.38 -40.75 18.49
CA ARG A 827 -42.81 -40.85 19.90
C ARG A 827 -41.60 -40.90 20.81
N PHE A 828 -41.60 -40.07 21.82
CA PHE A 828 -40.62 -40.08 22.89
C PHE A 828 -41.22 -40.62 24.14
N GLU A 829 -40.52 -41.47 24.90
CA GLU A 829 -40.89 -41.83 26.27
C GLU A 829 -39.99 -41.07 27.24
N ARG A 830 -40.58 -40.13 27.98
CA ARG A 830 -39.90 -39.45 29.06
C ARG A 830 -40.10 -40.27 30.34
N ARG A 831 -39.00 -40.83 30.85
CA ARG A 831 -38.91 -41.47 32.15
C ARG A 831 -38.78 -40.42 33.26
N GLU A 832 -39.12 -40.76 34.54
CA GLU A 832 -39.05 -39.87 35.69
C GLU A 832 -37.69 -39.22 35.91
#